data_ca130a755769e1db71e9f301e1f68756
#
_entry.id   ca130a755769e1db71e9f301e1f68756
#
_cell.length_a   1.000
_cell.length_b   1.000
_cell.length_c   1.000
_cell.angle_alpha   90.00
_cell.angle_beta   90.00
_cell.angle_gamma   90.00
#
_symmetry.space_group_name_H-M   'P 1'
#
loop_
_entity.id
_entity.type
_entity.pdbx_description
1 polymer ?
#
loop_
_entity_poly.entity_id
_entity_poly.type
_entity_poly.pdbx_seq_one_letter_code
_entity_poly.pdbx_strand_id
1 'polypeptide(L)'
;TYMEEKKFKRTTVTAALPYANGGVHIGHLAGVYVPADIYVRYLRLKKRDVIFIGGSDEHGVPITIRAKKEGITPQDVCDRYHKLIKDSFEEFGISFDIYSRTTSKTHNKFASDFFRKLYDDGKLVEQESEQYYDEEAHQFLADRYIMGECPHCGNPNAYGDQCEKCGSDLSPMELKNPHSTISGSQPVIKKTKNWYLPLNNYQEWLKQWILEDHKEWRPNVYGQCKSWLDMDLQPRAMTRDLDWGIPVPVKGAEGKVLYVWFDAPIGYISNTKELCDRDPEHFGNWQKWWQDPETRLVHFIGKDNIVFHCLIFPTMLKAHGDYILPDNVPANEFLNLEDNKISTSKNWAVWLHEYLRDFEGKQDVLRYVLTANAPETKDNNFTWKDFQERNNSELVAVYGNFVNRALQLTKKYWNGIVPACGELQEVDRLTIQEFKDVKAKVEAYLEVFKFREAQKEAMNLARIGNKYITECEPWKVWKTDPKRVETILYISLQLVANLSIAFEPFLPFSSKKLRELINMTEYDWSELGSTDLLPAGKQLAEPELLFEKIDDEAIEAQLHKLEETKKANEAASYKAEPIKKEIPFEDFEKLDIRVGHIIKCEKVKKSKKLLKFTIDDGSGVERTILSGIAAYYEPEQLTGKDVLFVANFAPRKMMGIESQGMILSAVNFDGSLTVTTTMGEVKPGSQVG
;
A
#
# COMPACT_ATOMS: atom_id res chain seq x y z
N THR A 1 32.46 -16.13 21.32
CA THR A 1 33.02 -16.12 19.97
C THR A 1 32.25 -15.07 19.17
N TYR A 2 32.86 -13.90 19.00
CA TYR A 2 32.40 -12.88 18.03
C TYR A 2 32.49 -13.55 16.67
N MET A 3 31.33 -13.75 16.01
CA MET A 3 31.33 -14.02 14.57
C MET A 3 31.86 -12.76 13.91
N GLU A 4 32.99 -12.86 13.19
CA GLU A 4 33.46 -11.77 12.34
C GLU A 4 32.34 -11.40 11.39
N GLU A 5 31.92 -10.13 11.39
CA GLU A 5 30.98 -9.61 10.42
C GLU A 5 31.53 -9.90 9.02
N LYS A 6 30.80 -10.72 8.26
CA LYS A 6 31.18 -11.03 6.88
C LYS A 6 31.20 -9.73 6.07
N LYS A 7 32.37 -9.30 5.66
CA LYS A 7 32.52 -8.05 4.91
C LYS A 7 32.22 -8.29 3.46
N PHE A 8 31.07 -7.78 2.97
CA PHE A 8 30.68 -7.85 1.57
C PHE A 8 31.32 -6.72 0.75
N LYS A 9 31.63 -6.99 -0.52
CA LYS A 9 32.12 -5.98 -1.48
C LYS A 9 31.01 -5.16 -2.10
N ARG A 10 29.83 -5.77 -2.29
CA ARG A 10 28.68 -5.16 -2.94
C ARG A 10 27.37 -5.69 -2.41
N THR A 11 26.27 -5.02 -2.75
CA THR A 11 24.94 -5.41 -2.31
C THR A 11 23.96 -5.39 -3.49
N THR A 12 23.23 -6.48 -3.64
CA THR A 12 22.06 -6.56 -4.51
C THR A 12 20.81 -6.36 -3.66
N VAL A 13 20.05 -5.33 -3.96
CA VAL A 13 18.77 -5.02 -3.29
C VAL A 13 17.63 -5.24 -4.26
N THR A 14 16.67 -6.05 -3.87
CA THR A 14 15.44 -6.28 -4.62
C THR A 14 14.24 -5.77 -3.84
N ALA A 15 13.21 -5.34 -4.56
CA ALA A 15 11.90 -5.04 -4.01
C ALA A 15 10.86 -5.92 -4.71
N ALA A 16 9.88 -6.41 -3.96
CA ALA A 16 8.84 -7.28 -4.48
C ALA A 16 8.21 -6.70 -5.76
N LEU A 17 8.02 -7.54 -6.77
CA LEU A 17 7.45 -7.10 -8.04
C LEU A 17 5.94 -6.89 -7.90
N PRO A 18 5.42 -5.67 -8.12
CA PRO A 18 3.98 -5.46 -8.08
C PRO A 18 3.30 -6.07 -9.30
N TYR A 19 2.09 -6.61 -9.12
CA TYR A 19 1.27 -7.08 -10.23
C TYR A 19 0.84 -5.93 -11.13
N ALA A 20 0.98 -6.10 -12.44
CA ALA A 20 0.57 -5.13 -13.44
C ALA A 20 -0.92 -5.23 -13.77
N ASN A 21 -1.78 -5.25 -12.77
CA ASN A 21 -3.24 -5.28 -12.89
C ASN A 21 -3.93 -4.12 -12.17
N GLY A 22 -3.17 -3.17 -11.68
CA GLY A 22 -3.64 -1.99 -10.96
C GLY A 22 -2.47 -1.11 -10.58
N GLY A 23 -2.75 0.05 -9.99
CA GLY A 23 -1.73 0.94 -9.45
C GLY A 23 -1.14 0.41 -8.13
N VAL A 24 -0.18 1.14 -7.60
CA VAL A 24 0.36 0.91 -6.26
C VAL A 24 -0.27 1.88 -5.27
N HIS A 25 -0.43 1.44 -4.03
CA HIS A 25 -1.00 2.23 -2.95
C HIS A 25 -0.03 2.36 -1.77
N ILE A 26 -0.43 3.15 -0.76
CA ILE A 26 0.42 3.44 0.41
C ILE A 26 0.84 2.20 1.20
N GLY A 27 0.04 1.14 1.20
CA GLY A 27 0.41 -0.13 1.83
C GLY A 27 1.62 -0.78 1.16
N HIS A 28 1.68 -0.76 -0.16
CA HIS A 28 2.83 -1.23 -0.94
C HIS A 28 4.06 -0.35 -0.66
N LEU A 29 3.87 0.97 -0.62
CA LEU A 29 4.96 1.92 -0.38
C LEU A 29 5.56 1.77 1.01
N ALA A 30 4.73 1.73 2.04
CA ALA A 30 5.17 1.56 3.42
C ALA A 30 5.77 0.17 3.68
N GLY A 31 5.20 -0.85 3.04
CA GLY A 31 5.62 -2.23 3.22
C GLY A 31 6.94 -2.57 2.55
N VAL A 32 7.20 -2.02 1.38
CA VAL A 32 8.29 -2.48 0.52
C VAL A 32 9.13 -1.34 -0.05
N TYR A 33 8.54 -0.43 -0.83
CA TYR A 33 9.30 0.42 -1.75
C TYR A 33 9.99 1.59 -1.08
N VAL A 34 9.36 2.22 -0.09
CA VAL A 34 9.98 3.30 0.68
C VAL A 34 11.15 2.78 1.52
N PRO A 35 11.00 1.70 2.33
CA PRO A 35 12.14 1.17 3.07
C PRO A 35 13.28 0.69 2.18
N ALA A 36 12.98 0.06 1.06
CA ALA A 36 14.01 -0.37 0.10
C ALA A 36 14.79 0.82 -0.46
N ASP A 37 14.09 1.87 -0.87
CA ASP A 37 14.71 3.09 -1.41
C ASP A 37 15.56 3.82 -0.38
N ILE A 38 15.09 3.93 0.86
CA ILE A 38 15.86 4.50 1.97
C ILE A 38 17.19 3.75 2.13
N TYR A 39 17.13 2.44 2.18
CA TYR A 39 18.32 1.60 2.36
C TYR A 39 19.33 1.76 1.21
N VAL A 40 18.84 1.75 -0.03
CA VAL A 40 19.70 1.92 -1.21
C VAL A 40 20.33 3.30 -1.24
N ARG A 41 19.58 4.36 -0.96
CA ARG A 41 20.12 5.72 -0.90
C ARG A 41 21.18 5.87 0.18
N TYR A 42 20.99 5.24 1.32
CA TYR A 42 21.98 5.19 2.39
C TYR A 42 23.26 4.49 1.93
N LEU A 43 23.16 3.32 1.28
CA LEU A 43 24.33 2.60 0.75
C LEU A 43 25.09 3.42 -0.30
N ARG A 44 24.37 4.11 -1.19
CA ARG A 44 24.98 5.00 -2.19
C ARG A 44 25.72 6.17 -1.56
N LEU A 45 25.13 6.79 -0.53
CA LEU A 45 25.81 7.86 0.21
C LEU A 45 27.08 7.39 0.91
N LYS A 46 27.11 6.14 1.36
CA LYS A 46 28.30 5.52 1.95
C LYS A 46 29.32 5.07 0.90
N LYS A 47 29.08 5.35 -0.39
CA LYS A 47 29.91 4.93 -1.52
C LYS A 47 30.09 3.41 -1.60
N ARG A 48 29.12 2.66 -1.09
CA ARG A 48 29.05 1.21 -1.27
C ARG A 48 28.54 0.88 -2.67
N ASP A 49 29.09 -0.19 -3.25
CA ASP A 49 28.63 -0.69 -4.56
C ASP A 49 27.27 -1.39 -4.37
N VAL A 50 26.24 -0.87 -4.99
CA VAL A 50 24.86 -1.33 -4.81
C VAL A 50 24.07 -1.27 -6.11
N ILE A 51 23.19 -2.24 -6.30
CA ILE A 51 22.24 -2.30 -7.40
C ILE A 51 20.83 -2.44 -6.82
N PHE A 52 19.88 -1.67 -7.35
CA PHE A 52 18.48 -1.68 -6.92
C PHE A 52 17.58 -2.17 -8.03
N ILE A 53 16.99 -3.35 -7.85
CA ILE A 53 16.25 -4.07 -8.88
C ILE A 53 14.76 -4.07 -8.57
N GLY A 54 13.97 -3.65 -9.56
CA GLY A 54 12.53 -3.73 -9.54
C GLY A 54 11.95 -4.13 -10.89
N GLY A 55 10.66 -4.23 -10.93
CA GLY A 55 9.93 -4.57 -12.16
C GLY A 55 8.48 -4.95 -11.87
N SER A 56 7.70 -5.07 -12.93
CA SER A 56 6.31 -5.51 -12.85
C SER A 56 6.21 -7.02 -13.01
N ASP A 57 5.38 -7.64 -12.17
CA ASP A 57 4.92 -9.01 -12.36
C ASP A 57 3.70 -8.98 -13.28
N GLU A 58 3.84 -9.57 -14.46
CA GLU A 58 2.88 -9.44 -15.54
C GLU A 58 2.18 -10.78 -15.90
N HIS A 59 2.49 -11.84 -15.19
CA HIS A 59 1.87 -13.13 -15.36
C HIS A 59 0.90 -13.43 -14.20
N GLY A 60 0.03 -14.39 -14.43
CA GLY A 60 -0.92 -14.83 -13.42
C GLY A 60 -2.38 -14.56 -13.78
N VAL A 61 -3.26 -15.27 -13.09
CA VAL A 61 -4.71 -15.28 -13.33
C VAL A 61 -5.39 -13.93 -13.14
N PRO A 62 -5.05 -13.08 -12.16
CA PRO A 62 -5.71 -11.78 -11.99
C PRO A 62 -5.65 -10.89 -13.23
N ILE A 63 -4.57 -10.97 -13.99
CA ILE A 63 -4.39 -10.17 -15.23
C ILE A 63 -5.34 -10.67 -16.32
N THR A 64 -5.46 -11.98 -16.50
CA THR A 64 -6.37 -12.57 -17.48
C THR A 64 -7.84 -12.32 -17.14
N ILE A 65 -8.20 -12.34 -15.86
CA ILE A 65 -9.54 -12.00 -15.40
C ILE A 65 -9.88 -10.55 -15.76
N ARG A 66 -8.97 -9.63 -15.48
CA ARG A 66 -9.15 -8.22 -15.81
C ARG A 66 -9.25 -7.99 -17.32
N ALA A 67 -8.39 -8.63 -18.10
CA ALA A 67 -8.42 -8.56 -19.55
C ALA A 67 -9.76 -8.98 -20.12
N LYS A 68 -10.31 -10.09 -19.66
CA LYS A 68 -11.63 -10.59 -20.07
C LYS A 68 -12.75 -9.62 -19.70
N LYS A 69 -12.71 -9.08 -18.49
CA LYS A 69 -13.70 -8.11 -18.00
C LYS A 69 -13.72 -6.84 -18.83
N GLU A 70 -12.57 -6.35 -19.28
CA GLU A 70 -12.43 -5.12 -20.07
C GLU A 70 -12.46 -5.34 -21.58
N GLY A 71 -12.50 -6.59 -22.06
CA GLY A 71 -12.51 -6.92 -23.48
C GLY A 71 -11.22 -6.60 -24.21
N ILE A 72 -10.09 -6.68 -23.53
CA ILE A 72 -8.73 -6.43 -24.06
C ILE A 72 -7.83 -7.63 -23.84
N THR A 73 -6.62 -7.60 -24.40
CA THR A 73 -5.65 -8.68 -24.20
C THR A 73 -4.95 -8.56 -22.85
N PRO A 74 -4.42 -9.67 -22.28
CA PRO A 74 -3.57 -9.62 -21.09
C PRO A 74 -2.36 -8.70 -21.28
N GLN A 75 -1.75 -8.67 -22.45
CA GLN A 75 -0.62 -7.77 -22.74
C GLN A 75 -1.03 -6.29 -22.65
N ASP A 76 -2.23 -5.93 -23.13
CA ASP A 76 -2.76 -4.55 -23.03
C ASP A 76 -2.92 -4.12 -21.57
N VAL A 77 -3.42 -5.01 -20.71
CA VAL A 77 -3.52 -4.76 -19.26
C VAL A 77 -2.13 -4.51 -18.67
N CYS A 78 -1.18 -5.40 -18.97
CA CYS A 78 0.20 -5.28 -18.48
C CYS A 78 0.87 -3.99 -18.93
N ASP A 79 0.75 -3.62 -20.21
CA ASP A 79 1.36 -2.42 -20.77
C ASP A 79 0.84 -1.16 -20.09
N ARG A 80 -0.46 -1.09 -19.85
CA ARG A 80 -1.09 0.03 -19.15
C ARG A 80 -0.56 0.19 -17.72
N TYR A 81 -0.61 -0.86 -16.95
CA TYR A 81 -0.26 -0.79 -15.52
C TYR A 81 1.23 -0.79 -15.26
N HIS A 82 2.01 -1.46 -16.10
CA HIS A 82 3.46 -1.34 -16.03
C HIS A 82 3.90 0.12 -16.20
N LYS A 83 3.35 0.81 -17.19
CA LYS A 83 3.63 2.24 -17.42
C LYS A 83 3.19 3.10 -16.23
N LEU A 84 1.96 2.90 -15.75
CA LEU A 84 1.43 3.65 -14.61
C LEU A 84 2.31 3.47 -13.36
N ILE A 85 2.67 2.24 -13.04
CA ILE A 85 3.47 1.92 -11.84
C ILE A 85 4.88 2.49 -11.98
N LYS A 86 5.52 2.26 -13.13
CA LYS A 86 6.86 2.74 -13.41
C LYS A 86 6.96 4.27 -13.30
N ASP A 87 6.05 4.97 -13.97
CA ASP A 87 6.01 6.43 -13.96
C ASP A 87 5.73 6.98 -12.55
N SER A 88 4.83 6.32 -11.81
CA SER A 88 4.52 6.71 -10.43
C SER A 88 5.71 6.53 -9.48
N PHE A 89 6.43 5.44 -9.58
CA PHE A 89 7.65 5.23 -8.80
C PHE A 89 8.74 6.25 -9.12
N GLU A 90 8.94 6.55 -10.40
CA GLU A 90 9.92 7.54 -10.83
C GLU A 90 9.59 8.92 -10.27
N GLU A 91 8.34 9.37 -10.42
CA GLU A 91 7.87 10.66 -9.89
C GLU A 91 7.95 10.72 -8.35
N PHE A 92 7.68 9.61 -7.67
CA PHE A 92 7.77 9.50 -6.21
C PHE A 92 9.22 9.44 -5.69
N GLY A 93 10.17 9.20 -6.55
CA GLY A 93 11.59 9.15 -6.19
C GLY A 93 12.08 7.79 -5.72
N ILE A 94 11.40 6.70 -6.08
CA ILE A 94 11.92 5.36 -5.87
C ILE A 94 13.03 5.12 -6.90
N SER A 95 14.27 5.05 -6.43
CA SER A 95 15.46 5.18 -7.27
C SER A 95 16.00 3.85 -7.81
N PHE A 96 15.13 3.06 -8.44
CA PHE A 96 15.55 1.83 -9.10
C PHE A 96 16.65 2.07 -10.12
N ASP A 97 17.66 1.21 -10.15
CA ASP A 97 18.62 1.17 -11.25
C ASP A 97 18.00 0.60 -12.52
N ILE A 98 17.07 -0.33 -12.35
CA ILE A 98 16.20 -0.83 -13.41
C ILE A 98 14.82 -1.15 -12.87
N TYR A 99 13.81 -0.77 -13.63
CA TYR A 99 12.43 -1.22 -13.43
C TYR A 99 11.94 -1.86 -14.74
N SER A 100 12.06 -3.18 -14.83
CA SER A 100 11.69 -3.94 -16.02
C SER A 100 10.37 -4.69 -15.83
N ARG A 101 10.19 -5.83 -16.50
CA ARG A 101 8.91 -6.54 -16.55
C ARG A 101 9.09 -8.01 -16.92
N THR A 102 8.20 -8.87 -16.43
CA THR A 102 8.28 -10.31 -16.67
C THR A 102 7.81 -10.74 -18.06
N THR A 103 7.19 -9.87 -18.87
CA THR A 103 6.92 -10.13 -20.28
C THR A 103 8.08 -9.78 -21.22
N SER A 104 9.21 -9.34 -20.69
CA SER A 104 10.39 -9.04 -21.51
C SER A 104 10.97 -10.30 -22.15
N LYS A 105 11.61 -10.14 -23.30
CA LYS A 105 12.29 -11.25 -23.99
C LYS A 105 13.44 -11.81 -23.16
N THR A 106 14.19 -10.95 -22.47
CA THR A 106 15.28 -11.35 -21.58
C THR A 106 14.77 -12.24 -20.47
N HIS A 107 13.67 -11.83 -19.81
CA HIS A 107 13.09 -12.61 -18.73
C HIS A 107 12.54 -13.95 -19.23
N ASN A 108 11.81 -13.95 -20.35
CA ASN A 108 11.24 -15.16 -20.93
C ASN A 108 12.32 -16.21 -21.17
N LYS A 109 13.41 -15.82 -21.81
CA LYS A 109 14.56 -16.71 -22.07
C LYS A 109 15.20 -17.16 -20.77
N PHE A 110 15.46 -16.25 -19.86
CA PHE A 110 16.15 -16.56 -18.60
C PHE A 110 15.36 -17.53 -17.73
N ALA A 111 14.07 -17.29 -17.55
CA ALA A 111 13.20 -18.16 -16.77
C ALA A 111 13.02 -19.54 -17.42
N SER A 112 12.92 -19.59 -18.76
CA SER A 112 12.87 -20.86 -19.51
C SER A 112 14.14 -21.66 -19.32
N ASP A 113 15.30 -21.03 -19.45
CA ASP A 113 16.60 -21.68 -19.26
C ASP A 113 16.80 -22.15 -17.82
N PHE A 114 16.33 -21.37 -16.85
CA PHE A 114 16.38 -21.72 -15.42
C PHE A 114 15.56 -22.98 -15.14
N PHE A 115 14.32 -23.04 -15.63
CA PHE A 115 13.45 -24.20 -15.48
C PHE A 115 14.06 -25.44 -16.17
N ARG A 116 14.56 -25.28 -17.40
CA ARG A 116 15.16 -26.38 -18.15
C ARG A 116 16.36 -26.98 -17.42
N LYS A 117 17.20 -26.14 -16.82
CA LYS A 117 18.35 -26.64 -16.04
C LYS A 117 17.88 -27.45 -14.83
N LEU A 118 16.88 -27.00 -14.10
CA LEU A 118 16.30 -27.79 -13.00
C LEU A 118 15.75 -29.12 -13.48
N TYR A 119 15.08 -29.11 -14.61
CA TYR A 119 14.53 -30.31 -15.23
C TYR A 119 15.63 -31.30 -15.67
N ASP A 120 16.63 -30.80 -16.40
CA ASP A 120 17.74 -31.62 -16.91
C ASP A 120 18.60 -32.20 -15.78
N ASP A 121 18.76 -31.47 -14.70
CA ASP A 121 19.52 -31.91 -13.51
C ASP A 121 18.70 -32.82 -12.58
N GLY A 122 17.48 -33.17 -12.95
CA GLY A 122 16.62 -34.05 -12.16
C GLY A 122 16.10 -33.46 -10.86
N LYS A 123 16.04 -32.12 -10.77
CA LYS A 123 15.60 -31.40 -9.56
C LYS A 123 14.09 -31.23 -9.46
N LEU A 124 13.35 -31.51 -10.52
CA LEU A 124 11.91 -31.45 -10.57
C LEU A 124 11.32 -32.86 -10.68
N VAL A 125 10.17 -33.07 -10.06
CA VAL A 125 9.45 -34.32 -10.06
C VAL A 125 8.17 -34.17 -10.89
N GLU A 126 8.00 -35.02 -11.91
CA GLU A 126 6.73 -35.13 -12.63
C GLU A 126 5.71 -35.83 -11.73
N GLN A 127 4.54 -35.26 -11.61
CA GLN A 127 3.48 -35.88 -10.84
C GLN A 127 2.11 -35.60 -11.46
N GLU A 128 1.30 -36.62 -11.57
CA GLU A 128 -0.11 -36.46 -11.87
C GLU A 128 -0.87 -36.03 -10.61
N SER A 129 -1.80 -35.14 -10.80
CA SER A 129 -2.72 -34.70 -9.73
C SER A 129 -4.12 -34.56 -10.27
N GLU A 130 -5.09 -34.63 -9.39
CA GLU A 130 -6.47 -34.31 -9.71
C GLU A 130 -6.69 -32.81 -9.50
N GLN A 131 -7.25 -32.16 -10.52
CA GLN A 131 -7.53 -30.73 -10.53
C GLN A 131 -8.95 -30.47 -10.97
N TYR A 132 -9.53 -29.37 -10.48
CA TYR A 132 -10.84 -28.94 -10.96
C TYR A 132 -10.78 -28.45 -12.40
N TYR A 133 -11.78 -28.80 -13.18
CA TYR A 133 -11.93 -28.46 -14.59
C TYR A 133 -13.33 -27.91 -14.83
N ASP A 134 -13.41 -26.80 -15.56
CA ASP A 134 -14.66 -26.19 -15.99
C ASP A 134 -15.04 -26.73 -17.36
N GLU A 135 -16.11 -27.54 -17.42
CA GLU A 135 -16.58 -28.13 -18.67
C GLU A 135 -17.22 -27.09 -19.61
N GLU A 136 -17.79 -26.02 -19.08
CA GLU A 136 -18.37 -24.95 -19.90
C GLU A 136 -17.29 -24.07 -20.54
N ALA A 137 -16.25 -23.72 -19.78
CA ALA A 137 -15.13 -22.91 -20.24
C ALA A 137 -14.03 -23.73 -20.92
N HIS A 138 -14.08 -25.08 -20.84
CA HIS A 138 -13.09 -25.99 -21.38
C HIS A 138 -11.66 -25.72 -20.90
N GLN A 139 -11.51 -25.49 -19.60
CA GLN A 139 -10.18 -25.28 -19.03
C GLN A 139 -10.08 -25.73 -17.56
N PHE A 140 -8.84 -26.01 -17.14
CA PHE A 140 -8.53 -26.23 -15.73
C PHE A 140 -8.67 -24.95 -14.91
N LEU A 141 -9.05 -25.10 -13.65
CA LEU A 141 -9.30 -24.00 -12.71
C LEU A 141 -8.15 -23.93 -11.71
N ALA A 142 -7.08 -23.27 -12.10
CA ALA A 142 -5.95 -23.00 -11.21
C ALA A 142 -6.18 -21.68 -10.44
N ASP A 143 -5.63 -21.66 -9.23
CA ASP A 143 -5.48 -20.43 -8.43
C ASP A 143 -6.80 -19.63 -8.30
N ARG A 144 -6.89 -18.46 -8.91
CA ARG A 144 -8.04 -17.55 -8.80
C ARG A 144 -9.19 -17.83 -9.77
N TYR A 145 -9.05 -18.85 -10.59
CA TYR A 145 -10.18 -19.35 -11.43
C TYR A 145 -11.17 -20.19 -10.65
N ILE A 146 -10.84 -20.57 -9.41
CA ILE A 146 -11.74 -21.29 -8.52
C ILE A 146 -11.92 -20.55 -7.19
N MET A 147 -13.13 -20.60 -6.68
CA MET A 147 -13.51 -19.97 -5.42
C MET A 147 -14.39 -20.92 -4.62
N GLY A 148 -14.30 -20.85 -3.31
CA GLY A 148 -15.11 -21.66 -2.42
C GLY A 148 -14.93 -21.25 -0.97
N GLU A 149 -15.48 -22.04 -0.06
CA GLU A 149 -15.38 -21.80 1.38
C GLU A 149 -14.00 -22.21 1.90
N CYS A 150 -13.33 -21.29 2.63
CA CYS A 150 -12.06 -21.56 3.28
C CYS A 150 -12.23 -22.62 4.39
N PRO A 151 -11.42 -23.70 4.37
CA PRO A 151 -11.51 -24.74 5.39
C PRO A 151 -11.03 -24.26 6.79
N HIS A 152 -10.30 -23.16 6.84
CA HIS A 152 -9.72 -22.64 8.10
C HIS A 152 -10.59 -21.59 8.78
N CYS A 153 -11.14 -20.62 8.02
CA CYS A 153 -11.88 -19.50 8.60
C CYS A 153 -13.35 -19.40 8.16
N GLY A 154 -13.80 -20.29 7.27
CA GLY A 154 -15.18 -20.29 6.78
C GLY A 154 -15.52 -19.17 5.81
N ASN A 155 -14.54 -18.40 5.33
CA ASN A 155 -14.76 -17.39 4.30
C ASN A 155 -15.38 -18.01 3.05
N PRO A 156 -16.59 -17.62 2.62
CA PRO A 156 -17.26 -18.25 1.47
C PRO A 156 -16.63 -17.91 0.13
N ASN A 157 -15.72 -16.94 0.08
CA ASN A 157 -15.11 -16.41 -1.12
C ASN A 157 -13.58 -16.54 -1.10
N ALA A 158 -13.06 -17.67 -0.61
CA ALA A 158 -11.62 -17.96 -0.66
C ALA A 158 -11.22 -18.44 -2.06
N TYR A 159 -10.07 -18.00 -2.54
CA TYR A 159 -9.48 -18.49 -3.79
C TYR A 159 -8.75 -19.81 -3.60
N GLY A 160 -8.47 -20.49 -4.72
CA GLY A 160 -7.85 -21.81 -4.70
C GLY A 160 -6.39 -21.81 -4.25
N ASP A 161 -5.71 -20.69 -4.28
CA ASP A 161 -4.32 -20.52 -3.86
C ASP A 161 -4.17 -19.93 -2.47
N GLN A 162 -5.08 -19.02 -2.10
CA GLN A 162 -4.99 -18.29 -0.83
C GLN A 162 -6.37 -17.79 -0.37
N CYS A 163 -6.60 -17.80 0.94
CA CYS A 163 -7.72 -17.10 1.54
C CYS A 163 -7.33 -15.67 1.87
N GLU A 164 -7.91 -14.69 1.20
CA GLU A 164 -7.63 -13.27 1.43
C GLU A 164 -8.08 -12.78 2.82
N LYS A 165 -9.00 -13.49 3.47
CA LYS A 165 -9.48 -13.12 4.80
C LYS A 165 -8.53 -13.53 5.91
N CYS A 166 -8.10 -14.79 5.95
CA CYS A 166 -7.21 -15.31 7.00
C CYS A 166 -5.74 -15.43 6.58
N GLY A 167 -5.44 -15.22 5.30
CA GLY A 167 -4.07 -15.30 4.76
C GLY A 167 -3.52 -16.70 4.60
N SER A 168 -4.31 -17.74 4.86
CA SER A 168 -3.86 -19.14 4.72
C SER A 168 -3.57 -19.48 3.26
N ASP A 169 -2.45 -20.18 3.06
CA ASP A 169 -2.15 -20.81 1.77
C ASP A 169 -3.08 -22.00 1.58
N LEU A 170 -3.66 -22.14 0.40
CA LEU A 170 -4.67 -23.15 0.10
C LEU A 170 -4.31 -23.92 -1.18
N SER A 171 -4.81 -25.14 -1.24
CA SER A 171 -4.95 -25.90 -2.48
C SER A 171 -6.41 -25.84 -2.94
N PRO A 172 -6.69 -25.78 -4.26
CA PRO A 172 -8.06 -25.78 -4.76
C PRO A 172 -8.92 -26.94 -4.25
N MET A 173 -8.30 -28.09 -4.00
CA MET A 173 -8.99 -29.28 -3.53
C MET A 173 -9.43 -29.21 -2.06
N GLU A 174 -8.91 -28.24 -1.29
CA GLU A 174 -9.30 -28.00 0.10
C GLU A 174 -10.55 -27.17 0.24
N LEU A 175 -10.94 -26.44 -0.81
CA LEU A 175 -12.12 -25.58 -0.78
C LEU A 175 -13.40 -26.39 -0.63
N LYS A 176 -14.31 -25.91 0.20
CA LYS A 176 -15.68 -26.44 0.33
C LYS A 176 -16.60 -25.71 -0.65
N ASN A 177 -17.51 -26.47 -1.26
CA ASN A 177 -18.45 -25.95 -2.27
C ASN A 177 -17.78 -25.10 -3.36
N PRO A 178 -16.76 -25.64 -4.06
CA PRO A 178 -16.02 -24.87 -5.05
C PRO A 178 -16.86 -24.59 -6.30
N HIS A 179 -16.63 -23.42 -6.88
CA HIS A 179 -17.25 -23.03 -8.15
C HIS A 179 -16.25 -22.28 -9.03
N SER A 180 -16.43 -22.35 -10.35
CA SER A 180 -15.63 -21.63 -11.31
C SER A 180 -15.90 -20.13 -11.23
N THR A 181 -14.84 -19.32 -11.23
CA THR A 181 -14.97 -17.86 -11.34
C THR A 181 -15.19 -17.41 -12.79
N ILE A 182 -15.01 -18.31 -13.75
CA ILE A 182 -15.19 -18.04 -15.19
C ILE A 182 -16.65 -18.18 -15.60
N SER A 183 -17.26 -19.34 -15.32
CA SER A 183 -18.64 -19.67 -15.72
C SER A 183 -19.63 -19.70 -14.56
N GLY A 184 -19.15 -19.69 -13.31
CA GLY A 184 -19.98 -19.90 -12.13
C GLY A 184 -20.41 -21.35 -11.92
N SER A 185 -20.06 -22.26 -12.84
CA SER A 185 -20.46 -23.65 -12.79
C SER A 185 -19.74 -24.43 -11.68
N GLN A 186 -20.35 -25.55 -11.26
CA GLN A 186 -19.68 -26.50 -10.40
C GLN A 186 -18.65 -27.29 -11.21
N PRO A 187 -17.35 -27.27 -10.83
CA PRO A 187 -16.32 -27.93 -11.59
C PRO A 187 -16.33 -29.45 -11.43
N VAL A 188 -15.75 -30.14 -12.41
CA VAL A 188 -15.47 -31.60 -12.34
C VAL A 188 -14.01 -31.80 -12.04
N ILE A 189 -13.63 -33.02 -11.59
CA ILE A 189 -12.25 -33.36 -11.31
C ILE A 189 -11.66 -34.07 -12.54
N LYS A 190 -10.50 -33.59 -13.02
CA LYS A 190 -9.71 -34.23 -14.07
C LYS A 190 -8.27 -34.39 -13.68
N LYS A 191 -7.59 -35.39 -14.21
CA LYS A 191 -6.15 -35.57 -14.00
C LYS A 191 -5.34 -34.70 -14.92
N THR A 192 -4.25 -34.13 -14.38
CA THR A 192 -3.25 -33.41 -15.15
C THR A 192 -1.86 -33.65 -14.58
N LYS A 193 -0.84 -33.52 -15.42
CA LYS A 193 0.56 -33.68 -15.03
C LYS A 193 1.23 -32.32 -14.90
N ASN A 194 1.95 -32.13 -13.81
CA ASN A 194 2.75 -30.93 -13.57
C ASN A 194 4.13 -31.32 -13.01
N TRP A 195 5.01 -30.34 -12.93
CA TRP A 195 6.37 -30.49 -12.41
C TRP A 195 6.48 -29.83 -11.06
N TYR A 196 6.95 -30.58 -10.07
CA TYR A 196 6.99 -30.17 -8.66
C TYR A 196 8.43 -29.96 -8.21
N LEU A 197 8.65 -28.88 -7.45
CA LEU A 197 9.86 -28.69 -6.69
C LEU A 197 9.70 -29.44 -5.35
N PRO A 198 10.55 -30.44 -5.06
CA PRO A 198 10.42 -31.23 -3.84
C PRO A 198 10.99 -30.51 -2.62
N LEU A 199 10.24 -29.54 -2.08
CA LEU A 199 10.65 -28.74 -0.91
C LEU A 199 11.00 -29.62 0.31
N ASN A 200 10.33 -30.74 0.47
CA ASN A 200 10.59 -31.71 1.53
C ASN A 200 12.04 -32.23 1.53
N ASN A 201 12.69 -32.32 0.37
CA ASN A 201 14.10 -32.76 0.28
C ASN A 201 15.08 -31.69 0.78
N TYR A 202 14.64 -30.46 0.92
CA TYR A 202 15.45 -29.32 1.35
C TYR A 202 15.13 -28.85 2.78
N GLN A 203 14.19 -29.51 3.45
CA GLN A 203 13.69 -29.06 4.76
C GLN A 203 14.79 -28.99 5.82
N GLU A 204 15.63 -30.02 5.94
CA GLU A 204 16.72 -30.03 6.92
C GLU A 204 17.76 -28.95 6.62
N TRP A 205 18.08 -28.73 5.33
CA TRP A 205 18.96 -27.64 4.94
C TRP A 205 18.36 -26.27 5.26
N LEU A 206 17.06 -26.06 4.99
CA LEU A 206 16.36 -24.80 5.33
C LEU A 206 16.33 -24.55 6.83
N LYS A 207 16.10 -25.58 7.64
CA LYS A 207 16.17 -25.46 9.11
C LYS A 207 17.55 -25.00 9.57
N GLN A 208 18.61 -25.61 9.08
CA GLN A 208 19.97 -25.22 9.44
C GLN A 208 20.26 -23.80 8.98
N TRP A 209 19.98 -23.49 7.72
CA TRP A 209 20.28 -22.17 7.14
C TRP A 209 19.51 -21.03 7.79
N ILE A 210 18.22 -21.20 8.04
CA ILE A 210 17.37 -20.14 8.60
C ILE A 210 17.42 -20.14 10.14
N LEU A 211 17.08 -21.27 10.76
CA LEU A 211 16.85 -21.32 12.21
C LEU A 211 18.13 -21.28 13.02
N GLU A 212 19.25 -21.77 12.48
CA GLU A 212 20.54 -21.74 13.15
C GLU A 212 21.45 -20.60 12.66
N ASP A 213 21.53 -20.38 11.34
CA ASP A 213 22.48 -19.44 10.76
C ASP A 213 21.94 -18.00 10.64
N HIS A 214 20.61 -17.78 10.71
CA HIS A 214 19.97 -16.48 10.54
C HIS A 214 19.03 -16.10 11.68
N LYS A 215 19.47 -16.28 12.92
CA LYS A 215 18.73 -15.88 14.13
C LYS A 215 18.56 -14.36 14.25
N GLU A 216 19.35 -13.59 13.51
CA GLU A 216 19.31 -12.13 13.45
C GLU A 216 18.18 -11.57 12.59
N TRP A 217 17.53 -12.40 11.78
CA TRP A 217 16.39 -11.95 10.98
C TRP A 217 15.28 -11.43 11.88
N ARG A 218 14.47 -10.50 11.35
CA ARG A 218 13.35 -9.95 12.11
C ARG A 218 12.48 -11.05 12.72
N PRO A 219 11.98 -10.86 13.97
CA PRO A 219 11.17 -11.88 14.64
C PRO A 219 9.95 -12.36 13.85
N ASN A 220 9.28 -11.47 13.09
CA ASN A 220 8.14 -11.85 12.24
C ASN A 220 8.56 -12.77 11.08
N VAL A 221 9.70 -12.50 10.46
CA VAL A 221 10.25 -13.32 9.36
C VAL A 221 10.73 -14.66 9.91
N TYR A 222 11.57 -14.64 10.92
CA TYR A 222 12.09 -15.84 11.58
C TYR A 222 10.95 -16.73 12.11
N GLY A 223 9.98 -16.12 12.79
CA GLY A 223 8.84 -16.83 13.36
C GLY A 223 7.95 -17.50 12.32
N GLN A 224 7.70 -16.85 11.20
CA GLN A 224 6.92 -17.45 10.12
C GLN A 224 7.68 -18.59 9.44
N CYS A 225 8.97 -18.43 9.20
CA CYS A 225 9.82 -19.51 8.68
C CYS A 225 9.83 -20.71 9.62
N LYS A 226 9.99 -20.47 10.93
CA LYS A 226 9.97 -21.54 11.94
C LYS A 226 8.63 -22.27 11.96
N SER A 227 7.53 -21.55 11.90
CA SER A 227 6.19 -22.13 11.86
C SER A 227 6.01 -23.08 10.65
N TRP A 228 6.50 -22.68 9.49
CA TRP A 228 6.47 -23.55 8.31
C TRP A 228 7.42 -24.74 8.40
N LEU A 229 8.61 -24.52 8.92
CA LEU A 229 9.64 -25.56 9.04
C LEU A 229 9.36 -26.56 10.18
N ASP A 230 8.50 -26.22 11.13
CA ASP A 230 8.00 -27.14 12.15
C ASP A 230 6.94 -28.13 11.59
N MET A 231 6.39 -27.83 10.41
CA MET A 231 5.53 -28.73 9.66
C MET A 231 6.33 -29.47 8.58
N ASP A 232 5.82 -30.61 8.11
CA ASP A 232 6.42 -31.32 6.99
C ASP A 232 6.16 -30.58 5.68
N LEU A 233 7.21 -30.05 5.07
CA LEU A 233 7.10 -29.39 3.77
C LEU A 233 6.69 -30.37 2.68
N GLN A 234 5.83 -29.93 1.79
CA GLN A 234 5.33 -30.74 0.67
C GLN A 234 5.93 -30.28 -0.65
N PRO A 235 6.06 -31.18 -1.65
CA PRO A 235 6.39 -30.79 -3.00
C PRO A 235 5.43 -29.73 -3.52
N ARG A 236 5.95 -28.76 -4.27
CA ARG A 236 5.15 -27.65 -4.78
C ARG A 236 5.19 -27.60 -6.30
N ALA A 237 4.02 -27.49 -6.93
CA ALA A 237 3.92 -27.43 -8.39
C ALA A 237 4.47 -26.11 -8.91
N MET A 238 5.39 -26.19 -9.88
CA MET A 238 6.04 -25.03 -10.50
C MET A 238 5.48 -24.74 -11.90
N THR A 239 4.46 -25.46 -12.31
CA THR A 239 3.76 -25.27 -13.58
C THR A 239 2.26 -25.22 -13.36
N ARG A 240 1.53 -24.60 -14.28
CA ARG A 240 0.08 -24.47 -14.25
C ARG A 240 -0.53 -24.74 -15.63
N ASP A 241 -1.73 -25.28 -15.65
CA ASP A 241 -2.55 -25.44 -16.84
C ASP A 241 -3.24 -24.13 -17.17
N LEU A 242 -2.51 -23.20 -17.77
CA LEU A 242 -2.93 -21.85 -18.13
C LEU A 242 -2.32 -21.46 -19.48
N ASP A 243 -2.85 -20.44 -20.10
CA ASP A 243 -2.39 -19.92 -21.39
C ASP A 243 -1.58 -18.62 -21.31
N TRP A 244 -1.76 -17.84 -20.24
CA TRP A 244 -1.01 -16.62 -20.01
C TRP A 244 0.17 -16.83 -19.06
N GLY A 245 1.35 -16.77 -19.59
CA GLY A 245 2.60 -16.99 -18.86
C GLY A 245 3.71 -17.44 -19.78
N ILE A 246 4.82 -17.85 -19.20
CA ILE A 246 5.95 -18.41 -19.95
C ILE A 246 5.67 -19.88 -20.21
N PRO A 247 5.64 -20.32 -21.49
CA PRO A 247 5.43 -21.73 -21.80
C PRO A 247 6.49 -22.62 -21.14
N VAL A 248 6.07 -23.75 -20.60
CA VAL A 248 6.98 -24.72 -19.98
C VAL A 248 7.88 -25.32 -21.07
N PRO A 249 9.22 -25.15 -20.97
CA PRO A 249 10.13 -25.43 -22.07
C PRO A 249 10.59 -26.90 -22.14
N VAL A 250 9.71 -27.86 -21.84
CA VAL A 250 10.03 -29.29 -21.86
C VAL A 250 8.98 -30.06 -22.66
N LYS A 251 9.39 -31.22 -23.19
CA LYS A 251 8.51 -32.08 -23.98
C LYS A 251 7.37 -32.63 -23.12
N GLY A 252 6.17 -32.63 -23.67
CA GLY A 252 4.97 -33.13 -23.00
C GLY A 252 4.29 -32.10 -22.08
N ALA A 253 4.68 -30.84 -22.21
CA ALA A 253 4.15 -29.72 -21.39
C ALA A 253 3.26 -28.76 -22.20
N GLU A 254 2.69 -29.22 -23.30
CA GLU A 254 1.81 -28.41 -24.13
C GLU A 254 0.59 -27.94 -23.33
N GLY A 255 0.22 -26.67 -23.48
CA GLY A 255 -0.89 -26.06 -22.75
C GLY A 255 -0.59 -25.70 -21.30
N LYS A 256 0.69 -25.68 -20.93
CA LYS A 256 1.14 -25.34 -19.58
C LYS A 256 2.12 -24.19 -19.60
N VAL A 257 2.09 -23.40 -18.52
CA VAL A 257 2.99 -22.28 -18.29
C VAL A 257 3.71 -22.43 -16.95
N LEU A 258 4.82 -21.72 -16.79
CA LEU A 258 5.50 -21.60 -15.50
C LEU A 258 4.57 -20.92 -14.51
N TYR A 259 4.55 -21.43 -13.28
CA TYR A 259 3.81 -20.80 -12.19
C TYR A 259 4.34 -19.38 -11.95
N VAL A 260 3.45 -18.41 -11.79
CA VAL A 260 3.82 -17.01 -11.63
C VAL A 260 4.82 -16.78 -10.48
N TRP A 261 4.69 -17.51 -9.40
CA TRP A 261 5.59 -17.41 -8.25
C TRP A 261 6.91 -18.17 -8.43
N PHE A 262 7.01 -18.97 -9.48
CA PHE A 262 8.29 -19.51 -9.95
C PHE A 262 8.99 -18.49 -10.84
N ASP A 263 8.28 -17.93 -11.81
CA ASP A 263 8.89 -17.01 -12.77
C ASP A 263 9.16 -15.62 -12.19
N ALA A 264 8.29 -15.09 -11.34
CA ALA A 264 8.42 -13.74 -10.80
C ALA A 264 9.76 -13.50 -10.07
N PRO A 265 10.19 -14.32 -9.10
CA PRO A 265 11.46 -14.06 -8.42
C PRO A 265 12.69 -14.23 -9.33
N ILE A 266 12.60 -15.04 -10.36
CA ILE A 266 13.64 -15.11 -11.40
C ILE A 266 13.77 -13.76 -12.13
N GLY A 267 12.70 -12.95 -12.13
CA GLY A 267 12.69 -11.59 -12.63
C GLY A 267 13.72 -10.69 -11.98
N TYR A 268 14.04 -10.91 -10.71
CA TYR A 268 15.13 -10.16 -10.05
C TYR A 268 16.47 -10.39 -10.75
N ILE A 269 16.74 -11.62 -11.16
CA ILE A 269 17.98 -12.01 -11.83
C ILE A 269 17.99 -11.53 -13.28
N SER A 270 16.90 -11.80 -14.01
CA SER A 270 16.79 -11.40 -15.42
C SER A 270 16.80 -9.87 -15.60
N ASN A 271 16.20 -9.12 -14.69
CA ASN A 271 16.24 -7.66 -14.71
C ASN A 271 17.67 -7.15 -14.43
N THR A 272 18.39 -7.81 -13.54
CA THR A 272 19.82 -7.53 -13.33
C THR A 272 20.61 -7.77 -14.60
N LYS A 273 20.36 -8.88 -15.29
CA LYS A 273 21.02 -9.18 -16.58
C LYS A 273 20.70 -8.08 -17.61
N GLU A 274 19.46 -7.69 -17.74
CA GLU A 274 19.05 -6.63 -18.66
C GLU A 274 19.80 -5.31 -18.37
N LEU A 275 19.94 -4.92 -17.11
CA LEU A 275 20.67 -3.73 -16.69
C LEU A 275 22.17 -3.84 -17.05
N CYS A 276 22.79 -4.96 -16.73
CA CYS A 276 24.21 -5.18 -17.04
C CYS A 276 24.49 -5.22 -18.55
N ASP A 277 23.57 -5.78 -19.32
CA ASP A 277 23.69 -5.80 -20.80
C ASP A 277 23.56 -4.38 -21.40
N ARG A 278 22.75 -3.52 -20.80
CA ARG A 278 22.60 -2.11 -21.21
C ARG A 278 23.79 -1.22 -20.85
N ASP A 279 24.39 -1.46 -19.69
CA ASP A 279 25.46 -0.64 -19.15
C ASP A 279 26.53 -1.50 -18.46
N PRO A 280 27.30 -2.30 -19.26
CA PRO A 280 28.30 -3.19 -18.70
C PRO A 280 29.50 -2.46 -18.09
N GLU A 281 29.78 -1.25 -18.54
CA GLU A 281 30.89 -0.45 -17.99
C GLU A 281 30.61 -0.06 -16.54
N HIS A 282 29.39 0.29 -16.22
CA HIS A 282 28.98 0.71 -14.88
C HIS A 282 28.69 -0.48 -13.95
N PHE A 283 27.93 -1.48 -14.44
CA PHE A 283 27.43 -2.57 -13.59
C PHE A 283 28.17 -3.89 -13.74
N GLY A 284 29.01 -4.04 -14.78
CA GLY A 284 29.70 -5.30 -15.07
C GLY A 284 28.77 -6.37 -15.61
N ASN A 285 28.99 -7.62 -15.21
CA ASN A 285 28.13 -8.73 -15.56
C ASN A 285 27.13 -9.06 -14.42
N TRP A 286 26.02 -9.69 -14.77
CA TRP A 286 24.98 -10.01 -13.79
C TRP A 286 25.43 -11.06 -12.75
N GLN A 287 26.38 -11.94 -13.11
CA GLN A 287 26.86 -13.02 -12.25
C GLN A 287 27.53 -12.48 -10.99
N LYS A 288 28.24 -11.36 -11.06
CA LYS A 288 28.85 -10.77 -9.86
C LYS A 288 27.81 -10.34 -8.82
N TRP A 289 26.58 -10.03 -9.26
CA TRP A 289 25.49 -9.61 -8.37
C TRP A 289 24.69 -10.76 -7.79
N TRP A 290 24.75 -11.95 -8.40
CA TRP A 290 23.92 -13.10 -8.03
C TRP A 290 24.68 -14.39 -7.74
N GLN A 291 25.95 -14.47 -8.10
CA GLN A 291 26.74 -15.71 -7.96
C GLN A 291 28.06 -15.52 -7.21
N ASP A 292 28.46 -14.29 -6.95
CA ASP A 292 29.68 -14.00 -6.19
C ASP A 292 29.39 -14.00 -4.68
N PRO A 293 30.05 -14.86 -3.88
CA PRO A 293 29.87 -14.89 -2.43
C PRO A 293 30.19 -13.60 -1.69
N GLU A 294 30.94 -12.68 -2.32
CA GLU A 294 31.23 -11.35 -1.77
C GLU A 294 30.10 -10.34 -2.01
N THR A 295 29.02 -10.76 -2.64
CA THR A 295 27.80 -9.96 -2.85
C THR A 295 26.76 -10.29 -1.77
N ARG A 296 26.27 -9.26 -1.12
CA ARG A 296 25.17 -9.36 -0.16
C ARG A 296 23.85 -9.26 -0.92
N LEU A 297 22.93 -10.19 -0.69
CA LEU A 297 21.58 -10.15 -1.27
C LEU A 297 20.56 -9.79 -0.18
N VAL A 298 19.77 -8.75 -0.44
CA VAL A 298 18.71 -8.28 0.47
C VAL A 298 17.40 -8.15 -0.30
N HIS A 299 16.35 -8.82 0.17
CA HIS A 299 15.00 -8.75 -0.40
C HIS A 299 14.08 -7.92 0.48
N PHE A 300 13.53 -6.82 -0.05
CA PHE A 300 12.45 -6.07 0.60
C PHE A 300 11.09 -6.56 0.11
N ILE A 301 10.28 -7.05 1.04
CA ILE A 301 8.99 -7.67 0.76
C ILE A 301 7.97 -7.30 1.84
N GLY A 302 6.68 -7.57 1.58
CA GLY A 302 5.65 -7.62 2.61
C GLY A 302 5.56 -9.00 3.26
N LYS A 303 4.92 -9.09 4.43
CA LYS A 303 4.81 -10.35 5.19
C LYS A 303 4.13 -11.49 4.43
N ASP A 304 3.28 -11.17 3.48
CA ASP A 304 2.59 -12.13 2.62
C ASP A 304 3.53 -12.87 1.64
N ASN A 305 4.74 -12.36 1.46
CA ASN A 305 5.74 -12.91 0.56
C ASN A 305 6.92 -13.62 1.29
N ILE A 306 6.84 -13.77 2.60
CA ILE A 306 7.94 -14.34 3.40
C ILE A 306 8.26 -15.77 2.96
N VAL A 307 7.26 -16.62 2.80
CA VAL A 307 7.45 -18.03 2.41
C VAL A 307 8.15 -18.15 1.07
N PHE A 308 7.75 -17.34 0.08
CA PHE A 308 8.37 -17.37 -1.24
C PHE A 308 9.82 -16.90 -1.26
N HIS A 309 10.17 -15.89 -0.51
CA HIS A 309 11.51 -15.32 -0.51
C HIS A 309 12.47 -16.00 0.48
N CYS A 310 11.94 -16.68 1.50
CA CYS A 310 12.76 -17.36 2.50
C CYS A 310 12.84 -18.87 2.31
N LEU A 311 11.82 -19.52 1.75
CA LEU A 311 11.77 -20.97 1.59
C LEU A 311 11.84 -21.39 0.12
N ILE A 312 10.94 -20.90 -0.72
CA ILE A 312 10.77 -21.40 -2.10
C ILE A 312 11.87 -20.90 -3.02
N PHE A 313 12.04 -19.57 -3.13
CA PHE A 313 13.08 -19.01 -3.99
C PHE A 313 14.50 -19.44 -3.60
N PRO A 314 14.89 -19.43 -2.31
CA PRO A 314 16.19 -19.99 -1.92
C PRO A 314 16.37 -21.46 -2.28
N THR A 315 15.33 -22.27 -2.18
CA THR A 315 15.37 -23.67 -2.62
C THR A 315 15.58 -23.77 -4.13
N MET A 316 14.92 -22.92 -4.92
CA MET A 316 15.14 -22.86 -6.38
C MET A 316 16.61 -22.50 -6.70
N LEU A 317 17.15 -21.50 -6.02
CA LEU A 317 18.55 -21.08 -6.18
C LEU A 317 19.53 -22.19 -5.79
N LYS A 318 19.29 -22.86 -4.68
CA LYS A 318 20.08 -23.99 -4.19
C LYS A 318 20.04 -25.17 -5.18
N ALA A 319 18.85 -25.50 -5.67
CA ALA A 319 18.66 -26.60 -6.63
C ALA A 319 19.34 -26.32 -7.97
N HIS A 320 19.28 -25.08 -8.44
CA HIS A 320 19.94 -24.67 -9.68
C HIS A 320 21.47 -24.75 -9.56
N GLY A 321 22.02 -24.29 -8.42
CA GLY A 321 23.45 -24.25 -8.13
C GLY A 321 24.07 -22.85 -8.37
N ASP A 322 25.21 -22.61 -7.76
CA ASP A 322 26.07 -21.42 -7.93
C ASP A 322 25.51 -20.06 -7.52
N TYR A 323 24.23 -19.97 -7.14
CA TYR A 323 23.63 -18.73 -6.69
C TYR A 323 23.91 -18.43 -5.22
N ILE A 324 24.04 -17.15 -4.89
CA ILE A 324 24.06 -16.68 -3.52
C ILE A 324 22.64 -16.73 -2.93
N LEU A 325 22.58 -16.80 -1.62
CA LEU A 325 21.30 -16.81 -0.85
C LEU A 325 21.07 -15.45 -0.19
N PRO A 326 19.82 -15.09 0.15
CA PRO A 326 19.57 -13.86 0.88
C PRO A 326 20.32 -13.79 2.21
N ASP A 327 21.02 -12.69 2.43
CA ASP A 327 21.63 -12.38 3.72
C ASP A 327 20.57 -11.86 4.70
N ASN A 328 19.61 -11.11 4.21
CA ASN A 328 18.45 -10.67 4.99
C ASN A 328 17.21 -10.48 4.10
N VAL A 329 16.05 -10.67 4.71
CA VAL A 329 14.74 -10.47 4.08
C VAL A 329 13.91 -9.61 5.03
N PRO A 330 14.10 -8.29 5.03
CA PRO A 330 13.36 -7.39 5.91
C PRO A 330 11.93 -7.22 5.41
N ALA A 331 10.99 -7.97 5.98
CA ALA A 331 9.58 -7.89 5.67
C ALA A 331 8.85 -7.02 6.67
N ASN A 332 8.02 -6.10 6.17
CA ASN A 332 7.11 -5.31 6.99
C ASN A 332 5.75 -5.99 7.11
N GLU A 333 5.03 -5.66 8.18
CA GLU A 333 3.63 -6.02 8.40
C GLU A 333 2.71 -5.14 7.54
N PHE A 334 1.39 -5.19 7.77
CA PHE A 334 0.43 -4.42 6.97
C PHE A 334 0.20 -3.01 7.50
N LEU A 335 -0.08 -2.10 6.57
CA LEU A 335 -0.57 -0.77 6.87
C LEU A 335 -2.07 -0.73 6.61
N ASN A 336 -2.84 -0.29 7.61
CA ASN A 336 -4.26 -0.03 7.48
C ASN A 336 -4.51 1.43 7.07
N LEU A 337 -5.70 1.71 6.59
CA LEU A 337 -6.14 3.05 6.20
C LEU A 337 -7.42 3.41 6.97
N GLU A 338 -7.36 4.50 7.75
CA GLU A 338 -8.47 4.95 8.57
C GLU A 338 -9.10 3.79 9.36
N ASP A 339 -8.25 3.07 10.09
CA ASP A 339 -8.57 1.91 10.94
C ASP A 339 -9.09 0.65 10.21
N ASN A 340 -9.12 0.65 8.89
CA ASN A 340 -9.59 -0.46 8.10
C ASN A 340 -8.48 -1.03 7.19
N LYS A 341 -8.57 -2.32 6.91
CA LYS A 341 -7.63 -2.99 6.00
C LYS A 341 -7.74 -2.37 4.59
N ILE A 342 -6.60 -2.04 4.00
CA ILE A 342 -6.53 -1.60 2.59
C ILE A 342 -7.02 -2.73 1.69
N SER A 343 -7.88 -2.41 0.74
CA SER A 343 -8.45 -3.36 -0.21
C SER A 343 -8.46 -2.78 -1.62
N THR A 344 -7.68 -3.39 -2.50
CA THR A 344 -7.61 -3.04 -3.93
C THR A 344 -8.97 -3.25 -4.60
N SER A 345 -9.60 -4.41 -4.37
CA SER A 345 -10.88 -4.77 -4.98
C SER A 345 -12.04 -3.86 -4.56
N LYS A 346 -11.98 -3.32 -3.35
CA LYS A 346 -12.98 -2.39 -2.79
C LYS A 346 -12.59 -0.92 -2.97
N ASN A 347 -11.50 -0.64 -3.64
CA ASN A 347 -10.95 0.70 -3.80
C ASN A 347 -10.75 1.45 -2.47
N TRP A 348 -10.57 0.73 -1.38
CA TRP A 348 -10.24 1.29 -0.08
C TRP A 348 -8.73 1.42 0.02
N ALA A 349 -8.20 2.49 -0.52
CA ALA A 349 -6.76 2.72 -0.65
C ALA A 349 -6.46 4.21 -0.88
N VAL A 350 -5.21 4.58 -0.66
CA VAL A 350 -4.62 5.81 -1.18
C VAL A 350 -3.67 5.39 -2.31
N TRP A 351 -4.05 5.68 -3.54
CA TRP A 351 -3.29 5.34 -4.73
C TRP A 351 -2.17 6.33 -4.97
N LEU A 352 -0.97 5.84 -5.28
CA LEU A 352 0.20 6.70 -5.48
C LEU A 352 -0.02 7.71 -6.61
N HIS A 353 -0.52 7.27 -7.76
CA HIS A 353 -0.77 8.17 -8.89
C HIS A 353 -1.81 9.27 -8.58
N GLU A 354 -2.81 8.97 -7.74
CA GLU A 354 -3.78 9.96 -7.27
C GLU A 354 -3.17 10.91 -6.25
N TYR A 355 -2.36 10.38 -5.32
CA TYR A 355 -1.63 11.21 -4.37
C TYR A 355 -0.71 12.22 -5.07
N LEU A 356 0.06 11.78 -6.05
CA LEU A 356 0.96 12.63 -6.81
C LEU A 356 0.24 13.76 -7.55
N ARG A 357 -0.98 13.50 -8.01
CA ARG A 357 -1.86 14.51 -8.61
C ARG A 357 -2.42 15.48 -7.58
N ASP A 358 -2.95 14.95 -6.45
CA ASP A 358 -3.66 15.74 -5.45
C ASP A 358 -2.72 16.54 -4.52
N PHE A 359 -1.51 16.06 -4.34
CA PHE A 359 -0.47 16.67 -3.49
C PHE A 359 0.82 16.92 -4.30
N GLU A 360 0.72 17.71 -5.35
CA GLU A 360 1.85 18.02 -6.22
C GLU A 360 3.04 18.59 -5.43
N GLY A 361 4.23 18.05 -5.67
CA GLY A 361 5.46 18.47 -5.01
C GLY A 361 5.60 18.00 -3.55
N LYS A 362 4.69 17.18 -3.04
CA LYS A 362 4.69 16.73 -1.64
C LYS A 362 5.06 15.24 -1.50
N GLN A 363 5.95 14.74 -2.34
CA GLN A 363 6.46 13.37 -2.27
C GLN A 363 7.08 13.08 -0.90
N ASP A 364 7.92 13.98 -0.41
CA ASP A 364 8.63 13.79 0.85
C ASP A 364 7.72 13.77 2.06
N VAL A 365 6.59 14.48 2.03
CA VAL A 365 5.61 14.42 3.11
C VAL A 365 5.07 13.01 3.28
N LEU A 366 4.69 12.37 2.18
CA LEU A 366 4.20 10.99 2.22
C LEU A 366 5.31 10.03 2.62
N ARG A 367 6.51 10.17 2.09
CA ARG A 367 7.67 9.36 2.47
C ARG A 367 7.93 9.45 3.98
N TYR A 368 7.88 10.66 4.53
CA TYR A 368 8.08 10.90 5.96
C TYR A 368 7.02 10.22 6.82
N VAL A 369 5.74 10.39 6.47
CA VAL A 369 4.62 9.82 7.24
C VAL A 369 4.61 8.30 7.17
N LEU A 370 4.85 7.72 5.98
CA LEU A 370 4.91 6.27 5.82
C LEU A 370 6.08 5.65 6.58
N THR A 371 7.21 6.33 6.68
CA THR A 371 8.36 5.89 7.47
C THR A 371 8.10 6.02 8.97
N ALA A 372 7.50 7.14 9.40
CA ALA A 372 7.14 7.36 10.80
C ALA A 372 6.14 6.32 11.33
N ASN A 373 5.27 5.83 10.46
CA ASN A 373 4.26 4.81 10.76
C ASN A 373 4.61 3.45 10.14
N ALA A 374 5.88 3.20 9.82
CA ALA A 374 6.30 1.96 9.18
C ALA A 374 5.87 0.75 10.02
N PRO A 375 5.19 -0.24 9.41
CA PRO A 375 4.71 -1.43 10.11
C PRO A 375 5.83 -2.48 10.24
N GLU A 376 6.92 -2.13 10.92
CA GLU A 376 8.13 -2.96 10.97
C GLU A 376 7.99 -4.17 11.89
N THR A 377 7.27 -4.04 12.99
CA THR A 377 7.10 -5.11 13.99
C THR A 377 5.66 -5.57 14.14
N LYS A 378 4.70 -4.74 13.80
CA LYS A 378 3.26 -5.01 13.86
C LYS A 378 2.53 -4.19 12.81
N ASP A 379 1.29 -4.55 12.51
CA ASP A 379 0.42 -3.75 11.67
C ASP A 379 0.30 -2.32 12.24
N ASN A 380 0.26 -1.35 11.38
CA ASN A 380 0.10 0.05 11.74
C ASN A 380 -1.02 0.69 10.90
N ASN A 381 -1.29 1.94 11.13
CA ASN A 381 -2.42 2.63 10.55
C ASN A 381 -1.99 3.97 9.93
N PHE A 382 -2.55 4.28 8.77
CA PHE A 382 -2.43 5.59 8.14
C PHE A 382 -3.75 6.33 8.30
N THR A 383 -3.71 7.55 8.83
CA THR A 383 -4.84 8.47 8.82
C THR A 383 -4.45 9.78 8.17
N TRP A 384 -5.38 10.39 7.46
CA TRP A 384 -5.15 11.70 6.86
C TRP A 384 -4.91 12.80 7.90
N LYS A 385 -5.51 12.66 9.08
CA LYS A 385 -5.25 13.56 10.19
C LYS A 385 -3.82 13.48 10.69
N ASP A 386 -3.29 12.28 10.87
CA ASP A 386 -1.88 12.05 11.25
C ASP A 386 -0.92 12.57 10.17
N PHE A 387 -1.25 12.37 8.90
CA PHE A 387 -0.50 12.92 7.77
C PHE A 387 -0.38 14.45 7.87
N GLN A 388 -1.47 15.15 8.11
CA GLN A 388 -1.49 16.60 8.31
C GLN A 388 -0.69 17.02 9.54
N GLU A 389 -0.91 16.37 10.68
CA GLU A 389 -0.24 16.68 11.94
C GLU A 389 1.27 16.50 11.85
N ARG A 390 1.73 15.42 11.25
CA ARG A 390 3.17 15.18 11.07
C ARG A 390 3.82 16.19 10.14
N ASN A 391 3.15 16.54 9.05
CA ASN A 391 3.64 17.60 8.19
C ASN A 391 3.72 18.94 8.95
N ASN A 392 2.62 19.36 9.56
CA ASN A 392 2.52 20.69 10.17
C ASN A 392 3.35 20.82 11.46
N SER A 393 3.41 19.77 12.28
CA SER A 393 4.06 19.81 13.60
C SER A 393 5.51 19.32 13.60
N GLU A 394 5.92 18.50 12.63
CA GLU A 394 7.27 17.96 12.57
C GLU A 394 8.07 18.53 11.38
N LEU A 395 7.61 18.37 10.15
CA LEU A 395 8.31 18.88 8.98
C LEU A 395 8.32 20.42 8.93
N VAL A 396 7.18 21.06 9.14
CA VAL A 396 7.07 22.52 9.12
C VAL A 396 7.62 23.13 10.43
N ALA A 397 7.07 22.72 11.57
CA ALA A 397 7.33 23.37 12.85
C ALA A 397 8.70 23.03 13.47
N VAL A 398 9.29 21.89 13.12
CA VAL A 398 10.61 21.48 13.63
C VAL A 398 11.68 21.64 12.57
N TYR A 399 11.65 20.82 11.52
CA TYR A 399 12.69 20.82 10.47
C TYR A 399 12.70 22.15 9.70
N GLY A 400 11.59 22.51 9.10
CA GLY A 400 11.47 23.72 8.30
C GLY A 400 11.70 24.99 9.11
N ASN A 401 11.19 25.03 10.33
CA ASN A 401 11.38 26.16 11.23
C ASN A 401 12.86 26.41 11.56
N PHE A 402 13.60 25.36 11.91
CA PHE A 402 15.03 25.48 12.19
C PHE A 402 15.79 26.01 10.98
N VAL A 403 15.62 25.38 9.83
CA VAL A 403 16.29 25.77 8.57
C VAL A 403 15.95 27.22 8.22
N ASN A 404 14.67 27.59 8.28
CA ASN A 404 14.24 28.95 7.96
C ASN A 404 14.83 29.99 8.91
N ARG A 405 14.87 29.70 10.21
CA ARG A 405 15.48 30.61 11.22
C ARG A 405 16.98 30.82 10.92
N ALA A 406 17.72 29.75 10.68
CA ALA A 406 19.15 29.82 10.37
C ALA A 406 19.41 30.63 9.10
N LEU A 407 18.67 30.36 8.02
CA LEU A 407 18.84 31.03 6.74
C LEU A 407 18.39 32.51 6.79
N GLN A 408 17.27 32.81 7.41
CA GLN A 408 16.75 34.18 7.50
C GLN A 408 17.62 35.06 8.37
N LEU A 409 18.12 34.59 9.51
CA LEU A 409 19.03 35.34 10.34
C LEU A 409 20.37 35.60 9.63
N THR A 410 20.87 34.63 8.90
CA THR A 410 22.10 34.81 8.08
C THR A 410 21.87 35.85 6.96
N LYS A 411 20.71 35.83 6.32
CA LYS A 411 20.33 36.85 5.33
C LYS A 411 20.23 38.23 5.97
N LYS A 412 19.60 38.33 7.10
CA LYS A 412 19.38 39.58 7.80
C LYS A 412 20.68 40.24 8.29
N TYR A 413 21.60 39.45 8.88
CA TYR A 413 22.78 40.00 9.54
C TYR A 413 24.02 40.00 8.65
N TRP A 414 24.16 39.05 7.71
CA TRP A 414 25.34 38.92 6.85
C TRP A 414 25.01 38.76 5.36
N ASN A 415 23.87 39.26 4.92
CA ASN A 415 23.52 39.24 3.50
C ASN A 415 23.53 37.82 2.86
N GLY A 416 23.29 36.79 3.66
CA GLY A 416 23.33 35.43 3.21
C GLY A 416 24.74 34.83 3.05
N ILE A 417 25.75 35.50 3.60
CA ILE A 417 27.13 35.01 3.60
C ILE A 417 27.40 34.25 4.90
N VAL A 418 27.96 33.06 4.81
CA VAL A 418 28.30 32.24 5.98
C VAL A 418 29.32 32.99 6.84
N PRO A 419 29.01 33.30 8.12
CA PRO A 419 29.91 34.01 8.99
C PRO A 419 31.10 33.15 9.46
N ALA A 420 32.13 33.74 9.98
CA ALA A 420 33.29 33.06 10.54
C ALA A 420 32.98 32.48 11.93
N CYS A 421 33.53 31.30 12.21
CA CYS A 421 33.47 30.72 13.55
C CYS A 421 34.52 31.35 14.46
N GLY A 422 34.07 31.95 15.58
CA GLY A 422 34.95 32.45 16.61
C GLY A 422 35.18 31.44 17.75
N GLU A 423 35.45 31.98 18.96
CA GLU A 423 35.68 31.17 20.14
C GLU A 423 34.38 30.41 20.52
N LEU A 424 34.51 29.12 20.80
CA LEU A 424 33.40 28.26 21.21
C LEU A 424 33.14 28.41 22.71
N GLN A 425 31.87 28.59 23.07
CA GLN A 425 31.39 28.45 24.42
C GLN A 425 30.98 27.02 24.74
N GLU A 426 30.72 26.71 26.01
CA GLU A 426 30.34 25.34 26.40
C GLU A 426 29.06 24.86 25.72
N VAL A 427 28.03 25.72 25.58
CA VAL A 427 26.79 25.40 24.88
C VAL A 427 27.06 25.01 23.42
N ASP A 428 28.04 25.62 22.80
CA ASP A 428 28.44 25.28 21.42
C ASP A 428 29.09 23.89 21.35
N ARG A 429 30.03 23.60 22.26
CA ARG A 429 30.70 22.31 22.32
C ARG A 429 29.74 21.18 22.62
N LEU A 430 28.80 21.38 23.53
CA LEU A 430 27.76 20.40 23.86
C LEU A 430 26.85 20.15 22.66
N THR A 431 26.40 21.18 21.97
CA THR A 431 25.56 21.08 20.77
C THR A 431 26.28 20.36 19.65
N ILE A 432 27.54 20.68 19.39
CA ILE A 432 28.36 20.01 18.38
C ILE A 432 28.50 18.53 18.73
N GLN A 433 28.75 18.18 19.99
CA GLN A 433 28.84 16.78 20.39
C GLN A 433 27.52 16.04 20.21
N GLU A 434 26.38 16.65 20.57
CA GLU A 434 25.06 16.08 20.35
C GLU A 434 24.81 15.74 18.88
N PHE A 435 25.09 16.67 17.95
CA PHE A 435 24.84 16.38 16.55
C PHE A 435 25.87 15.42 15.93
N LYS A 436 27.09 15.35 16.44
CA LYS A 436 28.06 14.32 16.04
C LYS A 436 27.59 12.91 16.44
N ASP A 437 26.98 12.79 17.61
CA ASP A 437 26.51 11.50 18.13
C ASP A 437 25.33 10.93 17.30
N VAL A 438 24.59 11.78 16.59
CA VAL A 438 23.45 11.36 15.78
C VAL A 438 23.86 10.41 14.64
N LYS A 439 25.01 10.62 14.02
CA LYS A 439 25.51 9.78 12.93
C LYS A 439 25.56 8.30 13.30
N ALA A 440 26.19 7.98 14.42
CA ALA A 440 26.31 6.60 14.88
C ALA A 440 24.95 5.95 15.15
N LYS A 441 24.00 6.72 15.70
CA LYS A 441 22.65 6.24 15.99
C LYS A 441 21.86 5.96 14.70
N VAL A 442 21.89 6.87 13.75
CA VAL A 442 21.22 6.68 12.45
C VAL A 442 21.81 5.49 11.71
N GLU A 443 23.15 5.38 11.64
CA GLU A 443 23.82 4.24 11.02
C GLU A 443 23.43 2.90 11.65
N ALA A 444 23.44 2.82 12.99
CA ALA A 444 23.10 1.62 13.70
C ALA A 444 21.69 1.11 13.36
N TYR A 445 20.74 2.02 13.25
CA TYR A 445 19.38 1.67 12.88
C TYR A 445 19.23 1.31 11.39
N LEU A 446 19.87 2.05 10.49
CA LEU A 446 19.82 1.77 9.05
C LEU A 446 20.43 0.41 8.69
N GLU A 447 21.56 0.04 9.35
CA GLU A 447 22.24 -1.22 9.10
C GLU A 447 21.38 -2.45 9.49
N VAL A 448 20.44 -2.28 10.41
CA VAL A 448 19.53 -3.36 10.86
C VAL A 448 18.08 -3.16 10.40
N PHE A 449 17.88 -2.32 9.38
CA PHE A 449 16.56 -2.09 8.73
C PHE A 449 15.49 -1.50 9.66
N LYS A 450 15.89 -0.71 10.66
CA LYS A 450 15.00 0.03 11.55
C LYS A 450 14.84 1.48 11.07
N PHE A 451 14.10 1.65 10.00
CA PHE A 451 13.97 2.93 9.31
C PHE A 451 13.16 3.95 10.10
N ARG A 452 12.14 3.51 10.80
CA ARG A 452 11.33 4.35 11.70
C ARG A 452 12.19 5.03 12.76
N GLU A 453 13.02 4.25 13.46
CA GLU A 453 13.94 4.79 14.48
C GLU A 453 15.04 5.65 13.87
N ALA A 454 15.58 5.24 12.72
CA ALA A 454 16.60 6.01 12.00
C ALA A 454 16.11 7.39 11.60
N GLN A 455 14.90 7.50 11.05
CA GLN A 455 14.29 8.78 10.68
C GLN A 455 14.05 9.68 11.90
N LYS A 456 13.61 9.09 13.00
CA LYS A 456 13.40 9.79 14.26
C LYS A 456 14.71 10.40 14.78
N GLU A 457 15.82 9.66 14.71
CA GLU A 457 17.14 10.17 15.09
C GLU A 457 17.62 11.28 14.13
N ALA A 458 17.37 11.15 12.83
CA ALA A 458 17.69 12.22 11.87
C ALA A 458 16.91 13.51 12.20
N MET A 459 15.64 13.41 12.60
CA MET A 459 14.84 14.56 13.02
C MET A 459 15.39 15.23 14.30
N ASN A 460 16.08 14.49 15.14
CA ASN A 460 16.73 15.06 16.32
C ASN A 460 17.75 16.16 15.98
N LEU A 461 18.39 16.08 14.82
CA LEU A 461 19.27 17.16 14.34
C LEU A 461 18.54 18.52 14.28
N ALA A 462 17.33 18.51 13.75
CA ALA A 462 16.50 19.73 13.69
C ALA A 462 16.06 20.20 15.08
N ARG A 463 15.74 19.27 15.98
CA ARG A 463 15.41 19.59 17.38
C ARG A 463 16.58 20.19 18.12
N ILE A 464 17.77 19.61 17.95
CA ILE A 464 19.03 20.16 18.50
C ILE A 464 19.26 21.59 18.00
N GLY A 465 19.03 21.83 16.72
CA GLY A 465 19.18 23.15 16.11
C GLY A 465 18.19 24.18 16.67
N ASN A 466 16.93 23.84 16.77
CA ASN A 466 15.91 24.71 17.34
C ASN A 466 16.21 25.04 18.81
N LYS A 467 16.61 24.04 19.58
CA LYS A 467 17.02 24.24 21.00
C LYS A 467 18.22 25.19 21.09
N TYR A 468 19.24 24.96 20.27
CA TYR A 468 20.45 25.77 20.25
C TYR A 468 20.18 27.24 19.93
N ILE A 469 19.46 27.53 18.85
CA ILE A 469 19.11 28.90 18.46
C ILE A 469 18.22 29.56 19.54
N THR A 470 17.30 28.83 20.11
CA THR A 470 16.41 29.32 21.16
C THR A 470 17.19 29.66 22.43
N GLU A 471 18.12 28.83 22.86
CA GLU A 471 18.96 29.08 24.05
C GLU A 471 19.96 30.21 23.84
N CYS A 472 20.52 30.32 22.63
CA CYS A 472 21.52 31.36 22.33
C CYS A 472 20.92 32.74 22.04
N GLU A 473 19.66 32.83 21.66
CA GLU A 473 18.94 34.09 21.39
C GLU A 473 19.74 35.08 20.50
N PRO A 474 20.17 34.70 19.27
CA PRO A 474 21.04 35.54 18.45
C PRO A 474 20.43 36.92 18.14
N TRP A 475 19.11 37.05 18.06
CA TRP A 475 18.41 38.32 17.83
C TRP A 475 18.55 39.30 18.99
N LYS A 476 18.79 38.84 20.21
CA LYS A 476 19.10 39.67 21.36
C LYS A 476 20.58 40.00 21.46
N VAL A 477 21.42 38.98 21.29
CA VAL A 477 22.88 39.06 21.38
C VAL A 477 23.46 39.94 20.27
N TRP A 478 22.85 39.98 19.10
CA TRP A 478 23.26 40.86 17.99
C TRP A 478 23.47 42.32 18.39
N LYS A 479 22.67 42.81 19.28
CA LYS A 479 22.71 44.22 19.72
C LYS A 479 23.94 44.56 20.56
N THR A 480 24.52 43.60 21.23
CA THR A 480 25.62 43.78 22.19
C THR A 480 26.91 43.08 21.77
N ASP A 481 26.82 41.94 21.10
CA ASP A 481 27.96 41.13 20.69
C ASP A 481 27.74 40.44 19.32
N PRO A 482 27.92 41.19 18.22
CA PRO A 482 27.76 40.61 16.85
C PRO A 482 28.69 39.46 16.56
N LYS A 483 29.91 39.45 17.12
CA LYS A 483 30.86 38.34 16.92
C LYS A 483 30.37 37.02 17.51
N ARG A 484 29.68 37.11 18.65
CA ARG A 484 29.06 35.91 19.24
C ARG A 484 27.99 35.34 18.30
N VAL A 485 27.21 36.17 17.65
CA VAL A 485 26.18 35.79 16.71
C VAL A 485 26.77 35.14 15.45
N GLU A 486 27.96 35.56 14.99
CA GLU A 486 28.70 34.91 13.91
C GLU A 486 28.91 33.45 14.22
N THR A 487 29.41 33.12 15.41
CA THR A 487 29.65 31.73 15.84
C THR A 487 28.34 30.92 15.95
N ILE A 488 27.30 31.54 16.55
CA ILE A 488 25.98 30.88 16.68
C ILE A 488 25.43 30.49 15.32
N LEU A 489 25.47 31.39 14.34
CA LEU A 489 24.93 31.12 13.01
C LEU A 489 25.85 30.21 12.19
N TYR A 490 27.16 30.32 12.36
CA TYR A 490 28.08 29.36 11.74
C TYR A 490 27.75 27.93 12.15
N ILE A 491 27.61 27.65 13.44
CA ILE A 491 27.26 26.32 13.96
C ILE A 491 25.87 25.90 13.48
N SER A 492 24.88 26.79 13.52
CA SER A 492 23.54 26.52 13.04
C SER A 492 23.53 26.14 11.55
N LEU A 493 24.31 26.82 10.72
CA LEU A 493 24.44 26.52 9.29
C LEU A 493 25.13 25.18 9.03
N GLN A 494 26.15 24.81 9.84
CA GLN A 494 26.75 23.49 9.75
C GLN A 494 25.73 22.39 10.07
N LEU A 495 24.84 22.63 11.03
CA LEU A 495 23.78 21.70 11.37
C LEU A 495 22.72 21.62 10.26
N VAL A 496 22.41 22.72 9.59
CA VAL A 496 21.55 22.73 8.37
C VAL A 496 22.18 21.86 7.29
N ALA A 497 23.48 21.99 7.05
CA ALA A 497 24.19 21.15 6.08
C ALA A 497 24.16 19.66 6.48
N ASN A 498 24.32 19.36 7.76
CA ASN A 498 24.19 18.00 8.28
C ASN A 498 22.76 17.42 8.04
N LEU A 499 21.73 18.21 8.21
CA LEU A 499 20.35 17.80 7.90
C LEU A 499 20.17 17.38 6.45
N SER A 500 20.79 18.10 5.53
CA SER A 500 20.71 17.78 4.09
C SER A 500 21.32 16.42 3.75
N ILE A 501 22.31 15.98 4.52
CA ILE A 501 22.96 14.67 4.36
C ILE A 501 22.15 13.59 5.08
N ALA A 502 21.80 13.82 6.34
CA ALA A 502 21.07 12.83 7.16
C ALA A 502 19.71 12.45 6.58
N PHE A 503 19.01 13.42 5.99
CA PHE A 503 17.68 13.20 5.39
C PHE A 503 17.71 12.78 3.93
N GLU A 504 18.86 12.75 3.27
CA GLU A 504 18.93 12.33 1.87
C GLU A 504 18.27 10.96 1.62
N PRO A 505 18.51 9.93 2.46
CA PRO A 505 17.81 8.65 2.27
C PRO A 505 16.29 8.74 2.44
N PHE A 506 15.82 9.58 3.34
CA PHE A 506 14.41 9.65 3.74
C PHE A 506 13.60 10.64 2.90
N LEU A 507 14.16 11.82 2.68
CA LEU A 507 13.51 12.98 2.04
C LEU A 507 14.40 13.54 0.93
N PRO A 508 14.57 12.78 -0.18
CA PRO A 508 15.55 13.15 -1.22
C PRO A 508 15.23 14.48 -1.94
N PHE A 509 13.96 14.81 -2.13
CA PHE A 509 13.54 16.06 -2.77
C PHE A 509 13.83 17.28 -1.90
N SER A 510 13.50 17.18 -0.62
CA SER A 510 13.78 18.24 0.36
C SER A 510 15.26 18.44 0.61
N SER A 511 16.02 17.34 0.68
CA SER A 511 17.48 17.40 0.84
C SER A 511 18.16 18.06 -0.35
N LYS A 512 17.72 17.75 -1.57
CA LYS A 512 18.20 18.41 -2.79
C LYS A 512 17.89 19.90 -2.76
N LYS A 513 16.66 20.28 -2.45
CA LYS A 513 16.26 21.69 -2.32
C LYS A 513 17.09 22.41 -1.25
N LEU A 514 17.30 21.76 -0.11
CA LEU A 514 18.12 22.33 0.97
C LEU A 514 19.57 22.56 0.54
N ARG A 515 20.19 21.60 -0.14
CA ARG A 515 21.54 21.76 -0.69
C ARG A 515 21.62 22.90 -1.71
N GLU A 516 20.60 23.10 -2.51
CA GLU A 516 20.51 24.24 -3.44
C GLU A 516 20.47 25.57 -2.67
N LEU A 517 19.70 25.63 -1.58
CA LEU A 517 19.61 26.83 -0.73
C LEU A 517 20.93 27.20 -0.05
N ILE A 518 21.75 26.22 0.27
CA ILE A 518 23.05 26.42 0.92
C ILE A 518 24.26 26.31 -0.05
N ASN A 519 23.98 26.19 -1.34
CA ASN A 519 24.99 26.03 -2.39
C ASN A 519 26.00 24.90 -2.11
N MET A 520 25.53 23.78 -1.58
CA MET A 520 26.33 22.60 -1.29
C MET A 520 26.15 21.58 -2.43
N THR A 521 27.19 21.40 -3.25
CA THR A 521 27.17 20.52 -4.43
C THR A 521 27.75 19.15 -4.16
N GLU A 522 28.73 19.07 -3.27
CA GLU A 522 29.37 17.82 -2.88
C GLU A 522 28.94 17.45 -1.47
N TYR A 523 28.62 16.18 -1.28
CA TYR A 523 28.21 15.63 -0.01
C TYR A 523 28.48 14.13 0.06
N ASP A 524 28.84 13.68 1.24
CA ASP A 524 29.16 12.28 1.51
C ASP A 524 28.68 11.95 2.94
N TRP A 525 28.23 10.74 3.13
CA TRP A 525 27.81 10.29 4.47
C TRP A 525 28.93 10.39 5.51
N SER A 526 30.19 10.20 5.10
CA SER A 526 31.35 10.33 6.00
C SER A 526 31.48 11.72 6.61
N GLU A 527 30.94 12.74 5.96
CA GLU A 527 30.98 14.13 6.42
C GLU A 527 29.90 14.46 7.45
N LEU A 528 28.93 13.57 7.65
CA LEU A 528 27.89 13.75 8.67
C LEU A 528 28.53 13.89 10.05
N GLY A 529 28.15 14.93 10.77
CA GLY A 529 28.75 15.33 12.03
C GLY A 529 29.84 16.40 11.91
N SER A 530 30.28 16.75 10.71
CA SER A 530 31.30 17.77 10.46
C SER A 530 30.80 19.18 10.77
N THR A 531 31.73 20.04 11.20
CA THR A 531 31.48 21.44 11.55
C THR A 531 32.05 22.42 10.53
N ASP A 532 32.44 21.96 9.36
CA ASP A 532 33.09 22.72 8.27
C ASP A 532 32.49 22.42 6.89
N LEU A 533 31.27 21.94 6.85
CA LEU A 533 30.57 21.66 5.58
C LEU A 533 30.29 22.90 4.76
N LEU A 534 29.98 24.01 5.44
CA LEU A 534 29.79 25.31 4.83
C LEU A 534 30.93 26.24 5.30
N PRO A 535 31.94 26.54 4.47
CA PRO A 535 33.03 27.40 4.84
C PRO A 535 32.58 28.86 5.01
N ALA A 536 33.22 29.57 5.93
CA ALA A 536 33.04 31.01 6.07
C ALA A 536 33.24 31.74 4.75
N GLY A 537 32.41 32.72 4.46
CA GLY A 537 32.46 33.48 3.21
C GLY A 537 31.62 32.90 2.07
N LYS A 538 31.08 31.72 2.21
CA LYS A 538 30.23 31.12 1.19
C LYS A 538 28.89 31.87 1.08
N GLN A 539 28.49 32.18 -0.16
CA GLN A 539 27.20 32.83 -0.42
C GLN A 539 26.09 31.77 -0.44
N LEU A 540 25.05 31.99 0.36
CA LEU A 540 23.83 31.18 0.34
C LEU A 540 22.83 31.76 -0.68
N ALA A 541 21.93 30.92 -1.18
CA ALA A 541 20.82 31.37 -2.01
C ALA A 541 19.77 32.14 -1.19
N GLU A 542 18.83 32.78 -1.85
CA GLU A 542 17.68 33.41 -1.18
C GLU A 542 16.91 32.37 -0.38
N PRO A 543 16.58 32.65 0.91
CA PRO A 543 15.82 31.71 1.71
C PRO A 543 14.42 31.42 1.12
N GLU A 544 14.06 30.15 1.10
CA GLU A 544 12.74 29.68 0.74
C GLU A 544 12.24 28.70 1.79
N LEU A 545 10.93 28.58 1.92
CA LEU A 545 10.34 27.57 2.79
C LEU A 545 10.57 26.18 2.22
N LEU A 546 11.07 25.28 3.05
CA LEU A 546 11.33 23.90 2.68
C LEU A 546 10.04 23.06 2.69
N PHE A 547 9.14 23.34 3.62
CA PHE A 547 7.86 22.67 3.80
C PHE A 547 6.74 23.69 4.00
N GLU A 548 5.55 23.37 3.51
CA GLU A 548 4.36 24.18 3.65
C GLU A 548 3.31 23.45 4.49
N LYS A 549 2.52 24.19 5.25
CA LYS A 549 1.39 23.62 5.98
C LYS A 549 0.36 23.05 5.01
N ILE A 550 -0.25 21.95 5.43
CA ILE A 550 -1.40 21.35 4.75
C ILE A 550 -2.64 21.80 5.50
N ASP A 551 -3.59 22.40 4.78
CA ASP A 551 -4.82 22.92 5.36
C ASP A 551 -5.88 21.81 5.58
N ASP A 552 -6.92 22.16 6.34
CA ASP A 552 -8.01 21.24 6.65
C ASP A 552 -8.82 20.86 5.39
N GLU A 553 -8.95 21.75 4.43
CA GLU A 553 -9.71 21.51 3.18
C GLU A 553 -9.10 20.37 2.37
N ALA A 554 -7.77 20.31 2.25
CA ALA A 554 -7.09 19.25 1.54
C ALA A 554 -7.33 17.88 2.21
N ILE A 555 -7.38 17.85 3.53
CA ILE A 555 -7.63 16.63 4.30
C ILE A 555 -9.09 16.20 4.21
N GLU A 556 -10.02 17.13 4.32
CA GLU A 556 -11.46 16.87 4.17
C GLU A 556 -11.80 16.32 2.78
N ALA A 557 -11.14 16.82 1.74
CA ALA A 557 -11.30 16.30 0.38
C ALA A 557 -10.91 14.81 0.28
N GLN A 558 -9.84 14.40 0.92
CA GLN A 558 -9.40 13.00 0.93
C GLN A 558 -10.33 12.12 1.77
N LEU A 559 -10.77 12.61 2.92
CA LEU A 559 -11.75 11.90 3.76
C LEU A 559 -13.09 11.74 3.04
N HIS A 560 -13.50 12.73 2.28
CA HIS A 560 -14.71 12.66 1.44
C HIS A 560 -14.59 11.58 0.36
N LYS A 561 -13.46 11.48 -0.32
CA LYS A 561 -13.19 10.40 -1.29
C LYS A 561 -13.37 9.02 -0.65
N LEU A 562 -12.84 8.83 0.55
CA LEU A 562 -12.97 7.56 1.29
C LEU A 562 -14.42 7.29 1.71
N GLU A 563 -15.14 8.29 2.14
CA GLU A 563 -16.56 8.15 2.51
C GLU A 563 -17.42 7.76 1.29
N GLU A 564 -17.17 8.34 0.13
CA GLU A 564 -17.84 7.95 -1.13
C GLU A 564 -17.51 6.50 -1.52
N THR A 565 -16.26 6.08 -1.35
CA THR A 565 -15.85 4.69 -1.57
C THR A 565 -16.58 3.74 -0.63
N LYS A 566 -16.68 4.09 0.65
CA LYS A 566 -17.39 3.30 1.66
C LYS A 566 -18.86 3.12 1.31
N LYS A 567 -19.53 4.20 0.92
CA LYS A 567 -20.92 4.16 0.48
C LYS A 567 -21.11 3.27 -0.75
N ALA A 568 -20.24 3.37 -1.73
CA ALA A 568 -20.27 2.53 -2.92
C ALA A 568 -20.10 1.05 -2.58
N ASN A 569 -19.22 0.71 -1.64
CA ASN A 569 -19.00 -0.66 -1.18
C ASN A 569 -20.23 -1.20 -0.41
N GLU A 570 -20.84 -0.41 0.44
CA GLU A 570 -22.05 -0.76 1.15
C GLU A 570 -23.20 -1.03 0.17
N ALA A 571 -23.35 -0.17 -0.84
CA ALA A 571 -24.35 -0.36 -1.90
C ALA A 571 -24.09 -1.64 -2.71
N ALA A 572 -22.83 -1.91 -3.07
CA ALA A 572 -22.46 -3.11 -3.84
C ALA A 572 -22.64 -4.41 -3.04
N SER A 573 -22.52 -4.37 -1.71
CA SER A 573 -22.69 -5.54 -0.84
C SER A 573 -24.12 -5.79 -0.43
N TYR A 574 -25.05 -4.89 -0.78
CA TYR A 574 -26.46 -5.03 -0.41
C TYR A 574 -27.05 -6.33 -0.98
N LYS A 575 -27.71 -7.07 -0.13
CA LYS A 575 -28.52 -8.23 -0.50
C LYS A 575 -29.96 -7.96 -0.10
N ALA A 576 -30.87 -8.15 -1.04
CA ALA A 576 -32.30 -8.04 -0.73
C ALA A 576 -32.72 -9.06 0.34
N GLU A 577 -33.61 -8.65 1.19
CA GLU A 577 -34.25 -9.57 2.15
C GLU A 577 -34.88 -10.75 1.41
N PRO A 578 -34.81 -11.95 1.96
CA PRO A 578 -35.49 -13.11 1.37
C PRO A 578 -36.98 -12.86 1.17
N ILE A 579 -37.47 -13.35 0.04
CA ILE A 579 -38.92 -13.30 -0.22
C ILE A 579 -39.64 -14.04 0.92
N LYS A 580 -40.64 -13.39 1.51
CA LYS A 580 -41.47 -13.97 2.56
C LYS A 580 -42.24 -15.19 2.04
N LYS A 581 -42.79 -15.98 2.96
CA LYS A 581 -43.65 -17.14 2.62
C LYS A 581 -44.78 -16.70 1.70
N GLU A 582 -45.12 -17.59 0.78
CA GLU A 582 -46.30 -17.42 -0.09
C GLU A 582 -47.55 -17.18 0.75
N ILE A 583 -48.36 -16.26 0.27
CA ILE A 583 -49.70 -16.00 0.85
C ILE A 583 -50.74 -16.15 -0.25
N PRO A 584 -51.99 -16.58 0.06
CA PRO A 584 -53.09 -16.57 -0.89
C PRO A 584 -53.38 -15.14 -1.37
N PHE A 585 -53.85 -15.02 -2.61
CA PHE A 585 -54.21 -13.72 -3.17
C PHE A 585 -55.29 -13.00 -2.34
N GLU A 586 -56.19 -13.75 -1.73
CA GLU A 586 -57.23 -13.24 -0.85
C GLU A 586 -56.68 -12.51 0.38
N ASP A 587 -55.44 -12.81 0.81
CA ASP A 587 -54.83 -12.05 1.91
C ASP A 587 -54.33 -10.68 1.43
N PHE A 588 -53.88 -10.57 0.19
CA PHE A 588 -53.53 -9.28 -0.41
C PHE A 588 -54.78 -8.42 -0.65
N GLU A 589 -55.90 -9.01 -1.07
CA GLU A 589 -57.18 -8.31 -1.30
C GLU A 589 -57.75 -7.65 -0.03
N LYS A 590 -57.31 -8.07 1.16
CA LYS A 590 -57.70 -7.45 2.43
C LYS A 590 -57.07 -6.07 2.63
N LEU A 591 -55.98 -5.76 1.89
CA LEU A 591 -55.32 -4.46 1.95
C LEU A 591 -55.97 -3.52 0.94
N ASP A 592 -56.29 -2.33 1.38
CA ASP A 592 -56.76 -1.25 0.51
C ASP A 592 -55.58 -0.25 0.32
N ILE A 593 -54.82 -0.44 -0.76
CA ILE A 593 -53.70 0.44 -1.11
C ILE A 593 -54.20 1.45 -2.13
N ARG A 594 -53.97 2.73 -1.88
CA ARG A 594 -54.46 3.82 -2.74
C ARG A 594 -53.37 4.85 -3.02
N VAL A 595 -53.60 5.61 -4.09
CA VAL A 595 -52.81 6.81 -4.38
C VAL A 595 -53.41 7.98 -3.61
N GLY A 596 -52.61 8.69 -2.85
CA GLY A 596 -52.97 9.90 -2.14
C GLY A 596 -52.18 11.10 -2.62
N HIS A 597 -52.86 12.23 -2.82
CA HIS A 597 -52.19 13.47 -3.13
C HIS A 597 -51.88 14.25 -1.85
N ILE A 598 -50.63 14.60 -1.62
CA ILE A 598 -50.21 15.34 -0.44
C ILE A 598 -50.55 16.81 -0.60
N ILE A 599 -51.62 17.21 0.07
CA ILE A 599 -52.08 18.62 0.08
C ILE A 599 -51.12 19.43 0.95
N LYS A 600 -50.73 18.90 2.11
CA LYS A 600 -49.87 19.57 3.06
C LYS A 600 -49.00 18.57 3.78
N CYS A 601 -47.75 18.94 4.03
CA CYS A 601 -46.77 18.20 4.85
C CYS A 601 -46.19 19.13 5.91
N GLU A 602 -46.18 18.71 7.16
CA GLU A 602 -45.73 19.54 8.30
C GLU A 602 -44.87 18.72 9.25
N LYS A 603 -43.92 19.40 9.89
CA LYS A 603 -43.19 18.83 11.02
C LYS A 603 -44.12 18.71 12.25
N VAL A 604 -44.03 17.63 13.00
CA VAL A 604 -44.79 17.41 14.22
C VAL A 604 -44.06 18.03 15.40
N LYS A 605 -44.71 18.92 16.14
CA LYS A 605 -44.15 19.48 17.37
C LYS A 605 -43.82 18.37 18.35
N LYS A 606 -42.69 18.43 19.00
CA LYS A 606 -42.19 17.45 19.97
C LYS A 606 -41.74 16.10 19.36
N SER A 607 -41.72 15.95 18.04
CA SER A 607 -41.13 14.76 17.38
C SER A 607 -40.09 15.13 16.35
N LYS A 608 -38.92 14.50 16.45
CA LYS A 608 -37.87 14.62 15.45
C LYS A 608 -38.00 13.57 14.32
N LYS A 609 -38.92 12.62 14.47
CA LYS A 609 -39.04 11.48 13.56
C LYS A 609 -40.26 11.57 12.64
N LEU A 610 -41.32 12.27 13.07
CA LEU A 610 -42.62 12.26 12.40
C LEU A 610 -42.81 13.49 11.49
N LEU A 611 -43.36 13.22 10.31
CA LEU A 611 -44.04 14.20 9.46
C LEU A 611 -45.56 13.95 9.47
N LYS A 612 -46.32 15.03 9.47
CA LYS A 612 -47.78 15.00 9.37
C LYS A 612 -48.21 15.32 7.97
N PHE A 613 -48.98 14.44 7.37
CA PHE A 613 -49.50 14.57 6.02
C PHE A 613 -51.00 14.83 6.04
N THR A 614 -51.44 15.81 5.29
CA THR A 614 -52.84 16.00 4.91
C THR A 614 -52.97 15.51 3.48
N ILE A 615 -53.77 14.45 3.27
CA ILE A 615 -53.85 13.72 2.00
C ILE A 615 -55.25 13.80 1.44
N ASP A 616 -55.36 14.14 0.15
CA ASP A 616 -56.54 13.91 -0.66
C ASP A 616 -56.55 12.45 -1.11
N ASP A 617 -57.53 11.67 -0.61
CA ASP A 617 -57.72 10.28 -0.95
C ASP A 617 -58.89 10.03 -1.93
N GLY A 618 -59.38 11.10 -2.55
CA GLY A 618 -60.50 11.07 -3.51
C GLY A 618 -61.88 10.97 -2.86
N SER A 619 -62.00 10.91 -1.57
CA SER A 619 -63.32 10.80 -0.84
C SER A 619 -64.01 12.12 -0.62
N GLY A 620 -63.31 13.24 -0.87
CA GLY A 620 -63.84 14.58 -0.55
C GLY A 620 -63.61 15.01 0.91
N VAL A 621 -63.02 14.15 1.74
CA VAL A 621 -62.64 14.44 3.11
C VAL A 621 -61.14 14.26 3.26
N GLU A 622 -60.47 15.27 3.80
CA GLU A 622 -59.01 15.23 3.99
C GLU A 622 -58.62 14.15 5.03
N ARG A 623 -57.61 13.37 4.68
CA ARG A 623 -57.06 12.31 5.53
C ARG A 623 -55.76 12.76 6.19
N THR A 624 -55.58 12.47 7.47
CA THR A 624 -54.33 12.74 8.20
C THR A 624 -53.55 11.45 8.37
N ILE A 625 -52.30 11.45 7.94
CA ILE A 625 -51.37 10.33 8.16
C ILE A 625 -50.05 10.88 8.75
N LEU A 626 -49.54 10.17 9.76
CA LEU A 626 -48.22 10.42 10.33
C LEU A 626 -47.23 9.35 9.86
N SER A 627 -46.05 9.77 9.46
CA SER A 627 -45.01 8.86 9.00
C SER A 627 -43.64 9.23 9.59
N GLY A 628 -42.86 8.22 9.96
CA GLY A 628 -41.53 8.38 10.57
C GLY A 628 -40.41 8.67 9.58
N ILE A 629 -40.60 9.57 8.66
CA ILE A 629 -39.68 9.90 7.57
C ILE A 629 -39.06 11.30 7.65
N ALA A 630 -39.22 11.98 8.76
CA ALA A 630 -38.68 13.34 8.95
C ALA A 630 -37.16 13.46 8.84
N ALA A 631 -36.44 12.37 9.06
CA ALA A 631 -34.99 12.33 8.89
C ALA A 631 -34.54 12.34 7.42
N TYR A 632 -35.44 12.01 6.49
CA TYR A 632 -35.12 11.78 5.08
C TYR A 632 -35.73 12.82 4.13
N TYR A 633 -36.75 13.55 4.57
CA TYR A 633 -37.47 14.53 3.76
C TYR A 633 -37.79 15.79 4.53
N GLU A 634 -37.63 16.92 3.88
CA GLU A 634 -38.23 18.18 4.31
C GLU A 634 -39.66 18.27 3.77
N PRO A 635 -40.59 18.90 4.49
CA PRO A 635 -42.02 19.00 4.09
C PRO A 635 -42.23 19.53 2.66
N GLU A 636 -41.41 20.47 2.24
CA GLU A 636 -41.48 21.10 0.90
C GLU A 636 -41.21 20.13 -0.25
N GLN A 637 -40.41 19.08 0.01
CA GLN A 637 -40.08 18.05 -0.97
C GLN A 637 -41.26 17.14 -1.29
N LEU A 638 -42.21 17.02 -0.38
CA LEU A 638 -43.32 16.07 -0.45
C LEU A 638 -44.66 16.76 -0.74
N THR A 639 -44.85 18.00 -0.35
CA THR A 639 -46.08 18.76 -0.61
C THR A 639 -46.33 18.83 -2.11
N GLY A 640 -47.56 18.51 -2.52
CA GLY A 640 -48.00 18.50 -3.91
C GLY A 640 -47.58 17.24 -4.70
N LYS A 641 -47.02 16.24 -4.03
CA LYS A 641 -46.65 14.94 -4.63
C LYS A 641 -47.70 13.88 -4.34
N ASP A 642 -47.69 12.85 -5.19
CA ASP A 642 -48.53 11.67 -5.00
C ASP A 642 -47.73 10.59 -4.30
N VAL A 643 -48.40 9.86 -3.37
CA VAL A 643 -47.81 8.76 -2.62
C VAL A 643 -48.74 7.57 -2.57
N LEU A 644 -48.20 6.39 -2.38
CA LEU A 644 -48.96 5.19 -2.11
C LEU A 644 -49.14 5.04 -0.60
N PHE A 645 -50.36 4.69 -0.16
CA PHE A 645 -50.66 4.47 1.25
C PHE A 645 -51.68 3.34 1.46
N VAL A 646 -51.59 2.69 2.60
CA VAL A 646 -52.60 1.72 3.03
C VAL A 646 -53.74 2.49 3.71
N ALA A 647 -54.95 2.40 3.15
CA ALA A 647 -56.07 3.21 3.54
C ALA A 647 -56.93 2.59 4.67
N ASN A 648 -56.89 1.29 4.81
CA ASN A 648 -57.82 0.55 5.68
C ASN A 648 -57.20 -0.01 6.97
N PHE A 649 -56.06 0.56 7.42
CA PHE A 649 -55.59 0.28 8.78
C PHE A 649 -56.47 1.02 9.80
N ALA A 650 -56.68 0.37 10.95
CA ALA A 650 -57.35 1.02 12.07
C ALA A 650 -56.60 2.30 12.47
N PRO A 651 -57.29 3.42 12.69
CA PRO A 651 -56.63 4.66 13.10
C PRO A 651 -55.81 4.49 14.37
N ARG A 652 -54.62 5.09 14.37
CA ARG A 652 -53.65 5.01 15.48
C ARG A 652 -53.28 6.41 15.97
N LYS A 653 -53.34 6.64 17.28
CA LYS A 653 -52.85 7.87 17.87
C LYS A 653 -51.31 7.84 18.03
N MET A 654 -50.64 8.83 17.51
CA MET A 654 -49.21 9.06 17.67
C MET A 654 -49.00 10.53 18.03
N MET A 655 -48.30 10.80 19.13
CA MET A 655 -48.09 12.16 19.65
C MET A 655 -49.38 12.98 19.79
N GLY A 656 -50.48 12.34 20.17
CA GLY A 656 -51.81 12.97 20.35
C GLY A 656 -52.56 13.24 19.03
N ILE A 657 -52.05 12.84 17.90
CA ILE A 657 -52.67 13.01 16.57
C ILE A 657 -53.09 11.64 16.05
N GLU A 658 -54.32 11.53 15.54
CA GLU A 658 -54.83 10.32 14.91
C GLU A 658 -54.29 10.16 13.48
N SER A 659 -53.56 9.07 13.22
CA SER A 659 -53.09 8.68 11.90
C SER A 659 -54.06 7.69 11.26
N GLN A 660 -54.53 8.01 10.06
CA GLN A 660 -55.56 7.27 9.35
C GLN A 660 -55.01 6.51 8.14
N GLY A 661 -53.94 5.76 8.35
CA GLY A 661 -53.30 4.97 7.31
C GLY A 661 -51.78 4.94 7.44
N MET A 662 -51.13 4.36 6.47
CA MET A 662 -49.66 4.22 6.45
C MET A 662 -49.15 4.54 5.05
N ILE A 663 -48.24 5.50 4.97
CA ILE A 663 -47.53 5.78 3.72
C ILE A 663 -46.53 4.65 3.49
N LEU A 664 -46.49 4.14 2.25
CA LEU A 664 -45.56 3.10 1.84
C LEU A 664 -44.22 3.73 1.44
N SER A 665 -43.17 3.18 2.01
CA SER A 665 -41.80 3.58 1.70
C SER A 665 -40.94 2.36 1.43
N ALA A 666 -40.01 2.50 0.48
CA ALA A 666 -38.99 1.50 0.24
C ALA A 666 -37.84 1.74 1.24
N VAL A 667 -37.30 0.67 1.81
CA VAL A 667 -36.14 0.70 2.70
C VAL A 667 -34.88 0.51 1.85
N ASN A 668 -34.00 1.48 1.86
CA ASN A 668 -32.74 1.46 1.12
C ASN A 668 -31.68 0.59 1.84
N PHE A 669 -30.58 0.28 1.18
CA PHE A 669 -29.48 -0.53 1.73
C PHE A 669 -28.88 0.05 3.03
N ASP A 670 -28.89 1.38 3.19
CA ASP A 670 -28.40 2.10 4.37
C ASP A 670 -29.48 2.29 5.47
N GLY A 671 -30.65 1.72 5.27
CA GLY A 671 -31.80 1.87 6.18
C GLY A 671 -32.60 3.15 5.97
N SER A 672 -32.20 4.02 5.05
CA SER A 672 -32.96 5.21 4.69
C SER A 672 -34.28 4.82 3.99
N LEU A 673 -35.29 5.68 4.12
CA LEU A 673 -36.61 5.46 3.55
C LEU A 673 -36.84 6.35 2.33
N THR A 674 -37.35 5.74 1.27
CA THR A 674 -37.75 6.47 0.05
C THR A 674 -39.27 6.25 -0.16
N VAL A 675 -40.01 7.34 -0.27
CA VAL A 675 -41.45 7.30 -0.47
C VAL A 675 -41.79 6.68 -1.83
N THR A 676 -42.80 5.83 -1.88
CA THR A 676 -43.27 5.22 -3.13
C THR A 676 -44.30 6.11 -3.81
N THR A 677 -44.26 6.13 -5.15
CA THR A 677 -45.18 6.93 -5.98
C THR A 677 -45.52 6.22 -7.29
N THR A 678 -46.38 6.80 -8.10
CA THR A 678 -46.74 6.30 -9.44
C THR A 678 -45.81 6.91 -10.49
N MET A 679 -45.56 6.16 -11.57
CA MET A 679 -44.73 6.65 -12.71
C MET A 679 -45.52 7.59 -13.63
N GLY A 680 -46.81 7.60 -13.56
CA GLY A 680 -47.69 8.44 -14.35
C GLY A 680 -48.75 9.17 -13.51
N GLU A 681 -49.43 10.11 -14.10
CA GLU A 681 -50.50 10.82 -13.43
C GLU A 681 -51.72 9.90 -13.20
N VAL A 682 -52.19 9.84 -11.98
CA VAL A 682 -53.40 9.14 -11.59
C VAL A 682 -54.19 10.03 -10.64
N LYS A 683 -55.52 9.87 -10.66
CA LYS A 683 -56.36 10.63 -9.71
C LYS A 683 -56.20 10.14 -8.29
N PRO A 684 -56.25 11.04 -7.28
CA PRO A 684 -56.29 10.66 -5.88
C PRO A 684 -57.40 9.66 -5.60
N GLY A 685 -57.13 8.66 -4.79
CA GLY A 685 -58.05 7.58 -4.46
C GLY A 685 -58.02 6.39 -5.43
N SER A 686 -57.17 6.45 -6.49
CA SER A 686 -56.96 5.29 -7.37
C SER A 686 -56.45 4.12 -6.62
N GLN A 687 -57.05 2.96 -6.80
CA GLN A 687 -56.70 1.73 -6.15
C GLN A 687 -55.44 1.12 -6.80
N VAL A 688 -54.55 0.59 -5.95
CA VAL A 688 -53.31 -0.09 -6.37
C VAL A 688 -53.50 -1.58 -6.08
N GLY A 689 -53.31 -2.42 -7.13
CA GLY A 689 -53.44 -3.86 -7.00
C GLY A 689 -52.66 -4.61 -8.06
#